data_0cfc3f64661f9901a7173a8947fa2659
#
_entry.id   0cfc3f64661f9901a7173a8947fa2659
#
_cell.length_a   1.000
_cell.length_b   1.000
_cell.length_c   1.000
_cell.angle_alpha   90.00
_cell.angle_beta   90.00
_cell.angle_gamma   90.00
#
_symmetry.space_group_name_H-M   'P 1'
#
loop_
_entity.id
_entity.type
_entity.pdbx_description
1 polymer ?
#
loop_
_entity_poly.entity_id
_entity_poly.type
_entity_poly.pdbx_seq_one_letter_code
_entity_poly.pdbx_strand_id
1 'polypeptide(L)'
;MFFLLFAACARQPAGPRIQRIAILRFENLGPSVSDDWMGRAFSEVITAELAGAPGIYAIPSSRMHGPDRMLGPRPITAPGISAEFSLALASGATSVGYGEYSVRQGRLSARLTIEDPRTGKTTKLASAAAGDVFAVASELARQVSNRVAPYGTNSVPALKAYMAAKESATTAATEQNLDQAIAADPDFGPPYRLLAQLKAQRQDRAAAEALLGQALERAGAMPPAERARLEMEAANLHGDSAAAKTALTTLAGLEPNDPAVWSSLAESCMNRREYQQAVQAYRKLLDVEPENASALNQLGYAAAYAGSFDTALEALRRYQALRPAEANPLDSLGDVNLLAGRLREAENLYLQAAKKDPNFESGGDLWKAAMARLMSGDVAGADTIARQDIQAREAAKDPVAEYRKAEWSWISGRRRAACQRLETFARGAENGPLREFASRAYSQLAVWSLVLGDRAAAAQLAQKGALLAGPSSAGAAMVARFLAEPPASSSEWSVRAERLFPNASENSIKNFALVYALLLGRQFQPASLLLKELYGGASLAADPSLPVMLAWTWLETGRAGDAAPLLRLNPIPSVNGVSLFAPFYFPRMYYLRGLVAEKQGKPGEARANYQLFRQLSGPDPLIWGEEQRASGAQ
;
A
#
# COMPACT_ATOMS: atom_id res chain seq x y z
N MET A 1 -24.04 50.21 -14.75
CA MET A 1 -24.22 49.77 -13.36
C MET A 1 -24.10 48.24 -13.35
N PHE A 2 -22.85 47.74 -13.19
CA PHE A 2 -22.54 46.33 -13.19
C PHE A 2 -22.58 45.81 -11.74
N PHE A 3 -23.53 44.95 -11.43
CA PHE A 3 -23.55 44.22 -10.17
C PHE A 3 -22.61 43.02 -10.24
N LEU A 4 -21.50 43.09 -9.53
CA LEU A 4 -20.63 41.95 -9.23
C LEU A 4 -21.31 41.10 -8.15
N LEU A 5 -21.86 39.96 -8.54
CA LEU A 5 -22.29 38.90 -7.62
C LEU A 5 -21.04 38.20 -7.09
N PHE A 6 -20.64 38.53 -5.87
CA PHE A 6 -19.73 37.71 -5.08
C PHE A 6 -20.47 36.43 -4.63
N ALA A 7 -20.22 35.32 -5.30
CA ALA A 7 -20.60 34.01 -4.77
C ALA A 7 -19.74 33.74 -3.53
N ALA A 8 -20.30 33.99 -2.36
CA ALA A 8 -19.73 33.55 -1.09
C ALA A 8 -19.77 32.01 -1.10
N CYS A 9 -18.63 31.36 -1.30
CA CYS A 9 -18.46 29.95 -0.95
C CYS A 9 -18.78 29.81 0.54
N ALA A 10 -19.98 29.33 0.84
CA ALA A 10 -20.36 28.93 2.19
C ALA A 10 -19.39 27.81 2.62
N ARG A 11 -18.37 28.15 3.40
CA ARG A 11 -17.60 27.17 4.14
C ARG A 11 -18.60 26.38 4.98
N GLN A 12 -18.78 25.09 4.70
CA GLN A 12 -19.48 24.21 5.63
C GLN A 12 -18.85 24.41 7.01
N PRO A 13 -19.67 24.54 8.08
CA PRO A 13 -19.13 24.65 9.42
C PRO A 13 -18.23 23.43 9.66
N ALA A 14 -16.96 23.69 9.92
CA ALA A 14 -16.03 22.64 10.30
C ALA A 14 -16.63 21.96 11.54
N GLY A 15 -16.91 20.65 11.43
CA GLY A 15 -17.31 19.84 12.59
C GLY A 15 -16.31 20.03 13.74
N PRO A 16 -16.64 19.65 14.98
CA PRO A 16 -15.76 19.82 16.11
C PRO A 16 -14.39 19.25 15.76
N ARG A 17 -13.36 20.11 15.75
CA ARG A 17 -12.00 19.70 15.43
C ARG A 17 -11.53 18.70 16.49
N ILE A 18 -11.10 17.53 16.05
CA ILE A 18 -10.48 16.52 16.92
C ILE A 18 -9.22 17.14 17.54
N GLN A 19 -9.14 17.15 18.86
CA GLN A 19 -7.98 17.62 19.60
C GLN A 19 -6.90 16.54 19.57
N ARG A 20 -5.74 16.84 18.96
CA ARG A 20 -4.60 15.94 18.92
C ARG A 20 -3.66 16.30 20.08
N ILE A 21 -3.64 15.45 21.12
CA ILE A 21 -2.90 15.71 22.35
C ILE A 21 -1.64 14.85 22.40
N ALA A 22 -0.49 15.46 22.57
CA ALA A 22 0.76 14.80 22.94
C ALA A 22 1.01 14.98 24.45
N ILE A 23 1.14 13.89 25.19
CA ILE A 23 1.51 13.93 26.62
C ILE A 23 3.00 13.65 26.72
N LEU A 24 3.76 14.67 27.12
CA LEU A 24 5.19 14.58 27.29
C LEU A 24 5.56 13.86 28.60
N ARG A 25 6.81 13.48 28.75
CA ARG A 25 7.36 12.94 30.01
C ARG A 25 7.15 13.94 31.13
N PHE A 26 6.70 13.44 32.31
CA PHE A 26 6.60 14.23 33.54
C PHE A 26 7.95 14.32 34.21
N GLU A 27 8.18 15.43 34.89
CA GLU A 27 9.43 15.67 35.62
C GLU A 27 9.33 15.33 37.08
N ASN A 28 10.41 14.73 37.60
CA ASN A 28 10.54 14.36 39.00
C ASN A 28 11.03 15.55 39.82
N LEU A 29 10.18 16.13 40.64
CA LEU A 29 10.54 17.17 41.63
C LEU A 29 10.93 16.58 43.00
N GLY A 30 10.89 15.25 43.10
CA GLY A 30 11.30 14.54 44.31
C GLY A 30 12.82 14.36 44.41
N PRO A 31 13.34 14.00 45.58
CA PRO A 31 14.78 13.84 45.78
C PRO A 31 15.34 12.51 45.25
N SER A 32 14.46 11.55 44.89
CA SER A 32 14.87 10.18 44.54
C SER A 32 14.95 9.99 43.04
N VAL A 33 16.14 9.76 42.51
CA VAL A 33 16.39 9.40 41.10
C VAL A 33 15.80 8.03 40.77
N SER A 34 15.61 7.13 41.75
CA SER A 34 14.99 5.81 41.51
C SER A 34 13.54 5.89 41.06
N ASP A 35 12.92 7.07 41.20
CA ASP A 35 11.53 7.32 40.83
C ASP A 35 11.39 7.94 39.43
N ASP A 36 12.48 8.26 38.74
CA ASP A 36 12.47 8.95 37.43
C ASP A 36 11.72 8.22 36.32
N TRP A 37 11.63 6.88 36.40
CA TRP A 37 10.84 6.05 35.48
C TRP A 37 9.35 6.42 35.47
N MET A 38 8.83 6.97 36.61
CA MET A 38 7.40 7.36 36.71
C MET A 38 7.05 8.49 35.74
N GLY A 39 7.99 9.36 35.39
CA GLY A 39 7.76 10.43 34.43
C GLY A 39 7.29 9.90 33.08
N ARG A 40 7.90 8.82 32.63
CA ARG A 40 7.53 8.12 31.40
C ARG A 40 6.23 7.31 31.58
N ALA A 41 6.07 6.71 32.76
CA ALA A 41 4.86 5.97 33.10
C ALA A 41 3.60 6.87 33.10
N PHE A 42 3.68 8.12 33.61
CA PHE A 42 2.59 9.07 33.50
C PHE A 42 2.19 9.35 32.07
N SER A 43 3.17 9.66 31.19
CA SER A 43 2.91 9.89 29.77
C SER A 43 2.24 8.68 29.13
N GLU A 44 2.73 7.47 29.39
CA GLU A 44 2.20 6.23 28.82
C GLU A 44 0.77 5.93 29.27
N VAL A 45 0.54 5.93 30.60
CA VAL A 45 -0.78 5.59 31.16
C VAL A 45 -1.84 6.61 30.75
N ILE A 46 -1.54 7.92 30.88
CA ILE A 46 -2.50 8.98 30.50
C ILE A 46 -2.82 8.89 29.01
N THR A 47 -1.80 8.69 28.14
CA THR A 47 -2.03 8.55 26.71
C THR A 47 -2.90 7.34 26.38
N ALA A 48 -2.62 6.19 26.99
CA ALA A 48 -3.40 4.96 26.79
C ALA A 48 -4.85 5.08 27.28
N GLU A 49 -5.06 5.72 28.43
CA GLU A 49 -6.39 5.93 28.99
C GLU A 49 -7.23 6.97 28.20
N LEU A 50 -6.58 7.92 27.54
CA LEU A 50 -7.23 8.86 26.61
C LEU A 50 -7.49 8.28 25.24
N ALA A 51 -6.95 7.09 24.91
CA ALA A 51 -7.25 6.41 23.66
C ALA A 51 -8.74 6.08 23.58
N GLY A 52 -9.40 6.46 22.49
CA GLY A 52 -10.85 6.30 22.33
C GLY A 52 -11.70 7.37 23.02
N ALA A 53 -11.12 8.36 23.70
CA ALA A 53 -11.86 9.47 24.29
C ALA A 53 -12.54 10.33 23.20
N PRO A 54 -13.82 10.73 23.40
CA PRO A 54 -14.54 11.48 22.38
C PRO A 54 -13.86 12.81 22.03
N GLY A 55 -13.66 13.05 20.72
CA GLY A 55 -13.05 14.28 20.21
C GLY A 55 -11.55 14.44 20.53
N ILE A 56 -10.90 13.41 21.06
CA ILE A 56 -9.47 13.40 21.37
C ILE A 56 -8.77 12.31 20.58
N TYR A 57 -7.66 12.65 19.98
CA TYR A 57 -6.62 11.72 19.55
C TYR A 57 -5.40 11.89 20.44
N ALA A 58 -5.16 10.92 21.30
CA ALA A 58 -3.96 10.88 22.12
C ALA A 58 -2.79 10.34 21.27
N ILE A 59 -1.82 11.21 20.96
CA ILE A 59 -0.65 10.84 20.16
C ILE A 59 0.19 9.82 20.95
N PRO A 60 0.50 8.63 20.37
CA PRO A 60 1.23 7.60 21.10
C PRO A 60 2.53 8.11 21.73
N SER A 61 2.75 7.81 22.99
CA SER A 61 3.92 8.26 23.75
C SER A 61 5.24 7.82 23.09
N SER A 62 5.24 6.70 22.38
CA SER A 62 6.39 6.18 21.63
C SER A 62 6.90 7.15 20.56
N ARG A 63 6.05 8.00 20.00
CA ARG A 63 6.47 9.04 19.04
C ARG A 63 7.31 10.13 19.69
N MET A 64 7.22 10.28 21.01
CA MET A 64 7.93 11.31 21.77
C MET A 64 9.29 10.83 22.33
N HIS A 65 9.61 9.53 22.23
CA HIS A 65 10.81 8.94 22.85
C HIS A 65 12.12 9.16 22.07
N GLY A 66 12.06 9.46 20.77
CA GLY A 66 13.28 9.59 19.95
C GLY A 66 14.29 10.62 20.46
N PRO A 67 13.87 11.86 20.74
CA PRO A 67 14.76 12.92 21.23
C PRO A 67 15.40 12.64 22.59
N ASP A 68 14.69 11.97 23.49
CA ASP A 68 15.21 11.66 24.84
C ASP A 68 16.43 10.76 24.80
N ARG A 69 16.45 9.79 23.87
CA ARG A 69 17.61 8.92 23.67
C ARG A 69 18.85 9.67 23.19
N MET A 70 18.64 10.73 22.40
CA MET A 70 19.74 11.52 21.81
C MET A 70 20.26 12.62 22.75
N LEU A 71 19.41 13.16 23.60
CA LEU A 71 19.68 14.40 24.36
C LEU A 71 19.81 14.20 25.85
N GLY A 72 19.52 13.00 26.38
CA GLY A 72 19.55 12.67 27.80
C GLY A 72 18.44 13.34 28.62
N PRO A 73 18.36 13.06 29.93
CA PRO A 73 17.36 13.66 30.82
C PRO A 73 17.54 15.19 30.86
N ARG A 74 16.43 15.93 30.78
CA ARG A 74 16.42 17.38 30.70
C ARG A 74 15.82 18.03 31.94
N PRO A 75 16.36 19.19 32.36
CA PRO A 75 15.69 20.00 33.36
C PRO A 75 14.42 20.65 32.81
N ILE A 76 13.43 20.82 33.68
CA ILE A 76 12.14 21.50 33.43
C ILE A 76 12.35 23.00 33.21
N THR A 77 12.98 23.40 32.16
CA THR A 77 13.05 24.83 31.91
C THR A 77 12.48 25.15 30.55
N ALA A 78 11.31 25.70 30.56
CA ALA A 78 10.57 26.17 29.37
C ALA A 78 10.14 25.08 28.39
N PRO A 79 8.90 24.54 28.50
CA PRO A 79 8.33 23.53 27.61
C PRO A 79 8.37 23.92 26.11
N GLY A 80 8.32 25.20 25.78
CA GLY A 80 8.36 25.70 24.41
C GLY A 80 9.67 25.54 23.66
N ILE A 81 10.75 25.15 24.32
CA ILE A 81 12.12 25.05 23.77
C ILE A 81 12.60 23.59 23.73
N SER A 82 11.86 22.65 24.31
CA SER A 82 12.24 21.25 24.36
C SER A 82 12.13 20.57 22.99
N ALA A 83 13.02 19.61 22.68
CA ALA A 83 12.90 18.83 21.47
C ALA A 83 11.64 17.94 21.49
N GLU A 84 11.15 17.53 22.65
CA GLU A 84 9.89 16.83 22.81
C GLU A 84 8.70 17.69 22.38
N PHE A 85 8.70 18.98 22.77
CA PHE A 85 7.67 19.93 22.34
C PHE A 85 7.70 20.12 20.82
N SER A 86 8.88 20.29 20.24
CA SER A 86 9.07 20.40 18.79
C SER A 86 8.62 19.13 18.06
N LEU A 87 8.91 17.95 18.63
CA LEU A 87 8.48 16.67 18.07
C LEU A 87 6.96 16.48 18.17
N ALA A 88 6.35 16.91 19.28
CA ALA A 88 4.90 16.92 19.44
C ALA A 88 4.24 17.75 18.32
N LEU A 89 4.76 18.94 18.02
CA LEU A 89 4.31 19.78 16.92
C LEU A 89 4.51 19.10 15.56
N ALA A 90 5.69 18.53 15.32
CA ALA A 90 6.01 17.80 14.10
C ALA A 90 5.12 16.56 13.93
N SER A 91 4.67 15.94 15.02
CA SER A 91 3.68 14.86 15.04
C SER A 91 2.23 15.34 14.87
N GLY A 92 2.04 16.64 14.65
CA GLY A 92 0.73 17.23 14.38
C GLY A 92 -0.09 17.52 15.66
N ALA A 93 0.51 17.63 16.83
CA ALA A 93 -0.20 17.99 18.04
C ALA A 93 -0.84 19.37 17.93
N THR A 94 -2.12 19.46 18.32
CA THR A 94 -2.84 20.73 18.50
C THR A 94 -2.88 21.15 19.95
N SER A 95 -2.48 20.25 20.85
CA SER A 95 -2.33 20.50 22.28
C SER A 95 -1.17 19.66 22.82
N VAL A 96 -0.41 20.23 23.74
CA VAL A 96 0.71 19.57 24.39
C VAL A 96 0.46 19.54 25.89
N GLY A 97 0.49 18.34 26.46
CA GLY A 97 0.42 18.09 27.88
C GLY A 97 1.82 17.85 28.45
N TYR A 98 2.17 18.54 29.49
CA TYR A 98 3.41 18.36 30.26
C TYR A 98 3.11 18.44 31.74
N GLY A 99 3.95 17.81 32.57
CA GLY A 99 3.66 17.73 33.98
C GLY A 99 4.86 17.53 34.85
N GLU A 100 4.61 17.61 36.15
CA GLU A 100 5.58 17.42 37.23
C GLU A 100 4.98 16.50 38.29
N TYR A 101 5.81 15.76 38.97
CA TYR A 101 5.40 14.93 40.11
C TYR A 101 6.43 14.93 41.24
N SER A 102 5.98 14.57 42.41
CA SER A 102 6.84 14.36 43.58
C SER A 102 6.31 13.28 44.50
N VAL A 103 7.23 12.52 45.12
CA VAL A 103 6.91 11.57 46.19
C VAL A 103 7.36 12.18 47.50
N ARG A 104 6.43 12.42 48.41
CA ARG A 104 6.72 12.95 49.75
C ARG A 104 6.02 12.13 50.82
N GLN A 105 6.76 11.61 51.77
CA GLN A 105 6.20 10.77 52.85
C GLN A 105 5.33 9.62 52.34
N GLY A 106 5.76 8.95 51.25
CA GLY A 106 5.04 7.85 50.66
C GLY A 106 3.78 8.23 49.84
N ARG A 107 3.48 9.52 49.69
CA ARG A 107 2.38 10.03 48.91
C ARG A 107 2.86 10.59 47.58
N LEU A 108 2.38 10.04 46.48
CA LEU A 108 2.64 10.52 45.11
C LEU A 108 1.66 11.63 44.77
N SER A 109 2.15 12.75 44.28
CA SER A 109 1.33 13.85 43.73
C SER A 109 1.88 14.26 42.38
N ALA A 110 0.97 14.60 41.43
CA ALA A 110 1.35 15.10 40.13
C ALA A 110 0.39 16.22 39.63
N ARG A 111 0.94 17.03 38.74
CA ARG A 111 0.22 18.10 38.05
C ARG A 111 0.41 17.93 36.55
N LEU A 112 -0.66 18.11 35.77
CA LEU A 112 -0.66 18.11 34.31
C LEU A 112 -1.15 19.47 33.82
N THR A 113 -0.37 20.10 32.94
CA THR A 113 -0.75 21.33 32.21
C THR A 113 -0.93 20.97 30.74
N ILE A 114 -2.05 21.36 30.14
CA ILE A 114 -2.29 21.24 28.70
C ILE A 114 -2.33 22.64 28.10
N GLU A 115 -1.52 22.82 27.06
CA GLU A 115 -1.32 24.09 26.39
C GLU A 115 -1.64 24.00 24.89
N ASP A 116 -2.22 25.07 24.32
CA ASP A 116 -2.25 25.28 22.87
C ASP A 116 -0.86 25.80 22.43
N PRO A 117 -0.09 25.00 21.69
CA PRO A 117 1.29 25.35 21.33
C PRO A 117 1.40 26.55 20.39
N ARG A 118 0.31 26.96 19.74
CA ARG A 118 0.31 28.12 18.83
C ARG A 118 0.13 29.44 19.57
N THR A 119 -0.59 29.41 20.67
CA THR A 119 -0.93 30.62 21.41
C THR A 119 -0.20 30.72 22.74
N GLY A 120 0.45 29.65 23.21
CA GLY A 120 1.05 29.53 24.54
C GLY A 120 0.00 29.57 25.68
N LYS A 121 -1.30 29.41 25.34
CA LYS A 121 -2.36 29.49 26.33
C LYS A 121 -2.60 28.15 26.97
N THR A 122 -2.56 28.11 28.30
CA THR A 122 -3.02 26.96 29.07
C THR A 122 -4.51 26.76 28.87
N THR A 123 -4.88 25.59 28.36
CA THR A 123 -6.28 25.20 28.10
C THR A 123 -6.84 24.35 29.22
N LYS A 124 -5.99 23.63 29.95
CA LYS A 124 -6.36 22.78 31.08
C LYS A 124 -5.24 22.69 32.10
N LEU A 125 -5.63 22.68 33.36
CA LEU A 125 -4.76 22.37 34.49
C LEU A 125 -5.43 21.28 35.33
N ALA A 126 -4.73 20.17 35.56
CA ALA A 126 -5.19 19.05 36.35
C ALA A 126 -4.18 18.73 37.45
N SER A 127 -4.66 18.23 38.59
CA SER A 127 -3.79 17.80 39.70
C SER A 127 -4.40 16.62 40.43
N ALA A 128 -3.57 15.66 40.82
CA ALA A 128 -3.98 14.49 41.57
C ALA A 128 -2.94 14.08 42.60
N ALA A 129 -3.36 13.38 43.65
CA ALA A 129 -2.49 12.79 44.65
C ALA A 129 -3.10 11.48 45.19
N ALA A 130 -2.36 10.39 45.12
CA ALA A 130 -2.74 9.06 45.58
C ALA A 130 -1.54 8.22 46.00
N GLY A 131 -1.73 6.95 46.33
CA GLY A 131 -0.70 6.02 46.76
C GLY A 131 0.20 5.49 45.66
N ASP A 132 -0.29 5.43 44.39
CA ASP A 132 0.44 4.85 43.28
C ASP A 132 0.28 5.63 41.99
N VAL A 133 1.10 5.27 41.00
CA VAL A 133 1.17 5.95 39.69
C VAL A 133 -0.12 5.78 38.86
N PHE A 134 -0.80 4.64 38.96
CA PHE A 134 -2.02 4.38 38.19
C PHE A 134 -3.18 5.26 38.68
N ALA A 135 -3.38 5.28 40.01
CA ALA A 135 -4.45 6.10 40.60
C ALA A 135 -4.28 7.59 40.29
N VAL A 136 -3.02 8.10 40.34
CA VAL A 136 -2.72 9.49 40.00
C VAL A 136 -2.91 9.75 38.51
N ALA A 137 -2.38 8.88 37.63
CA ALA A 137 -2.48 9.04 36.18
C ALA A 137 -3.95 8.98 35.72
N SER A 138 -4.71 7.99 36.21
CA SER A 138 -6.13 7.85 35.88
C SER A 138 -6.98 9.04 36.33
N GLU A 139 -6.67 9.63 37.50
CA GLU A 139 -7.36 10.83 37.94
C GLU A 139 -7.03 12.03 37.05
N LEU A 140 -5.78 12.20 36.65
CA LEU A 140 -5.38 13.23 35.69
C LEU A 140 -6.07 13.04 34.32
N ALA A 141 -6.13 11.81 33.81
CA ALA A 141 -6.80 11.48 32.55
C ALA A 141 -8.32 11.79 32.62
N ARG A 142 -9.00 11.43 33.74
CA ARG A 142 -10.42 11.76 33.97
C ARG A 142 -10.69 13.25 34.04
N GLN A 143 -9.75 14.04 34.52
CA GLN A 143 -9.88 15.50 34.47
C GLN A 143 -9.70 16.05 33.05
N VAL A 144 -9.03 15.35 32.14
CA VAL A 144 -8.93 15.73 30.73
C VAL A 144 -10.20 15.32 29.96
N SER A 145 -10.66 14.08 30.13
CA SER A 145 -11.87 13.56 29.50
C SER A 145 -12.71 12.76 30.49
N ASN A 146 -14.02 12.94 30.45
CA ASN A 146 -14.97 12.18 31.28
C ASN A 146 -15.13 10.70 30.83
N ARG A 147 -14.56 10.34 29.69
CA ARG A 147 -14.48 8.96 29.17
C ARG A 147 -13.04 8.59 28.97
N VAL A 148 -12.54 7.69 29.78
CA VAL A 148 -11.20 7.12 29.70
C VAL A 148 -11.27 5.60 29.67
N ALA A 149 -10.36 4.96 28.94
CA ALA A 149 -10.20 3.52 28.94
C ALA A 149 -9.36 3.08 30.16
N PRO A 150 -9.57 1.89 30.75
CA PRO A 150 -8.67 1.40 31.79
C PRO A 150 -7.31 1.06 31.18
N TYR A 151 -6.23 1.34 31.90
CA TYR A 151 -4.90 0.88 31.50
C TYR A 151 -4.80 -0.66 31.64
N GLY A 152 -3.95 -1.29 30.84
CA GLY A 152 -3.90 -2.75 30.72
C GLY A 152 -3.28 -3.51 31.90
N THR A 153 -2.76 -2.84 32.93
CA THR A 153 -2.20 -3.44 34.15
C THR A 153 -2.36 -2.53 35.34
N ASN A 154 -2.42 -3.13 36.54
CA ASN A 154 -2.28 -2.42 37.83
C ASN A 154 -0.99 -2.85 38.57
N SER A 155 -0.11 -3.61 37.92
CA SER A 155 1.16 -4.08 38.48
C SER A 155 2.26 -3.01 38.27
N VAL A 156 2.66 -2.34 39.34
CA VAL A 156 3.78 -1.39 39.32
C VAL A 156 5.08 -2.06 38.83
N PRO A 157 5.45 -3.28 39.26
CA PRO A 157 6.60 -3.98 38.68
C PRO A 157 6.51 -4.22 37.17
N ALA A 158 5.33 -4.61 36.66
CA ALA A 158 5.13 -4.83 35.22
C ALA A 158 5.28 -3.52 34.44
N LEU A 159 4.66 -2.43 34.89
CA LEU A 159 4.76 -1.13 34.26
C LEU A 159 6.21 -0.64 34.26
N LYS A 160 6.93 -0.76 35.39
CA LYS A 160 8.34 -0.35 35.52
C LYS A 160 9.23 -1.10 34.54
N ALA A 161 9.09 -2.42 34.46
CA ALA A 161 9.83 -3.26 33.51
C ALA A 161 9.49 -2.89 32.04
N TYR A 162 8.21 -2.64 31.74
CA TYR A 162 7.78 -2.22 30.41
C TYR A 162 8.36 -0.84 30.01
N MET A 163 8.41 0.12 30.94
CA MET A 163 9.09 1.41 30.70
C MET A 163 10.59 1.22 30.46
N ALA A 164 11.24 0.36 31.27
CA ALA A 164 12.65 0.02 31.07
C ALA A 164 12.90 -0.63 29.69
N ALA A 165 11.99 -1.48 29.21
CA ALA A 165 12.08 -2.04 27.86
C ALA A 165 12.03 -0.97 26.77
N LYS A 166 11.13 0.00 26.89
CA LYS A 166 10.99 1.12 25.94
C LYS A 166 12.19 2.05 25.91
N GLU A 167 12.90 2.18 27.03
CA GLU A 167 14.08 3.04 27.17
C GLU A 167 15.41 2.29 26.93
N SER A 168 15.36 0.95 26.74
CA SER A 168 16.57 0.15 26.54
C SER A 168 17.31 0.52 25.25
N ALA A 169 18.64 0.63 25.36
CA ALA A 169 19.52 0.95 24.23
C ALA A 169 19.82 -0.27 23.34
N THR A 170 19.64 -1.49 23.85
CA THR A 170 19.95 -2.73 23.15
C THR A 170 18.72 -3.64 23.06
N THR A 171 18.62 -4.41 21.98
CA THR A 171 17.52 -5.35 21.81
C THR A 171 17.49 -6.44 22.88
N ALA A 172 18.67 -6.90 23.34
CA ALA A 172 18.74 -7.91 24.40
C ALA A 172 18.17 -7.38 25.73
N ALA A 173 18.51 -6.15 26.12
CA ALA A 173 17.93 -5.52 27.31
C ALA A 173 16.41 -5.26 27.14
N THR A 174 15.97 -4.90 25.92
CA THR A 174 14.54 -4.75 25.63
C THR A 174 13.81 -6.08 25.84
N GLU A 175 14.30 -7.18 25.26
CA GLU A 175 13.69 -8.51 25.43
C GLU A 175 13.65 -8.92 26.89
N GLN A 176 14.75 -8.80 27.64
CA GLN A 176 14.81 -9.14 29.05
C GLN A 176 13.80 -8.35 29.89
N ASN A 177 13.66 -7.06 29.65
CA ASN A 177 12.71 -6.22 30.36
C ASN A 177 11.25 -6.54 29.99
N LEU A 178 10.98 -6.92 28.73
CA LEU A 178 9.65 -7.39 28.32
C LEU A 178 9.29 -8.71 28.98
N ASP A 179 10.22 -9.67 29.06
CA ASP A 179 10.02 -10.92 29.78
C ASP A 179 9.73 -10.67 31.28
N GLN A 180 10.44 -9.72 31.91
CA GLN A 180 10.15 -9.31 33.29
C GLN A 180 8.76 -8.69 33.44
N ALA A 181 8.32 -7.89 32.47
CA ALA A 181 6.99 -7.27 32.49
C ALA A 181 5.89 -8.34 32.39
N ILE A 182 6.06 -9.33 31.50
CA ILE A 182 5.16 -10.48 31.33
C ILE A 182 5.12 -11.34 32.61
N ALA A 183 6.28 -11.60 33.20
CA ALA A 183 6.36 -12.38 34.45
C ALA A 183 5.69 -11.67 35.63
N ALA A 184 5.78 -10.32 35.69
CA ALA A 184 5.19 -9.52 36.76
C ALA A 184 3.65 -9.34 36.58
N ASP A 185 3.14 -9.39 35.39
CA ASP A 185 1.71 -9.39 35.07
C ASP A 185 1.45 -10.10 33.72
N PRO A 186 1.08 -11.38 33.76
CA PRO A 186 0.79 -12.15 32.57
C PRO A 186 -0.45 -11.70 31.76
N ASP A 187 -1.30 -10.87 32.32
CA ASP A 187 -2.49 -10.32 31.65
C ASP A 187 -2.22 -8.94 30.99
N PHE A 188 -0.97 -8.45 31.06
CA PHE A 188 -0.54 -7.21 30.44
C PHE A 188 -0.13 -7.44 28.97
N GLY A 189 -1.02 -7.14 28.01
CA GLY A 189 -0.85 -7.42 26.58
C GLY A 189 0.30 -6.69 25.85
N PRO A 190 0.55 -5.39 26.07
CA PRO A 190 1.56 -4.62 25.35
C PRO A 190 2.97 -5.24 25.32
N PRO A 191 3.52 -5.81 26.40
CA PRO A 191 4.81 -6.50 26.36
C PRO A 191 4.85 -7.69 25.40
N TYR A 192 3.80 -8.50 25.33
CA TYR A 192 3.72 -9.63 24.39
C TYR A 192 3.78 -9.16 22.94
N ARG A 193 3.01 -8.12 22.58
CA ARG A 193 3.01 -7.56 21.23
C ARG A 193 4.40 -7.08 20.82
N LEU A 194 5.04 -6.28 21.68
CA LEU A 194 6.36 -5.73 21.36
C LEU A 194 7.42 -6.84 21.24
N LEU A 195 7.37 -7.84 22.09
CA LEU A 195 8.29 -8.99 22.04
C LEU A 195 8.04 -9.85 20.80
N ALA A 196 6.79 -10.11 20.44
CA ALA A 196 6.42 -10.85 19.22
C ALA A 196 6.90 -10.11 17.96
N GLN A 197 6.74 -8.78 17.90
CA GLN A 197 7.25 -7.96 16.80
C GLN A 197 8.78 -8.06 16.68
N LEU A 198 9.52 -8.01 17.79
CA LEU A 198 10.97 -8.18 17.79
C LEU A 198 11.40 -9.57 17.29
N LYS A 199 10.69 -10.64 17.69
CA LYS A 199 10.95 -12.01 17.21
C LYS A 199 10.67 -12.11 15.70
N ALA A 200 9.54 -11.58 15.23
CA ALA A 200 9.18 -11.58 13.81
C ALA A 200 10.20 -10.81 12.94
N GLN A 201 10.70 -9.66 13.40
CA GLN A 201 11.76 -8.91 12.72
C GLN A 201 13.08 -9.70 12.57
N ARG A 202 13.35 -10.62 13.49
CA ARG A 202 14.49 -11.54 13.44
C ARG A 202 14.21 -12.82 12.67
N GLN A 203 13.10 -12.89 11.96
CA GLN A 203 12.66 -14.08 11.22
C GLN A 203 12.33 -15.30 12.13
N ASP A 204 12.20 -15.11 13.44
CA ASP A 204 11.77 -16.13 14.39
C ASP A 204 10.23 -16.11 14.53
N ARG A 205 9.60 -16.57 13.45
CA ARG A 205 8.15 -16.61 13.35
C ARG A 205 7.52 -17.52 14.42
N ALA A 206 8.14 -18.65 14.70
CA ALA A 206 7.60 -19.62 15.65
C ALA A 206 7.53 -19.06 17.08
N ALA A 207 8.58 -18.33 17.52
CA ALA A 207 8.55 -17.65 18.81
C ALA A 207 7.52 -16.53 18.86
N ALA A 208 7.35 -15.78 17.76
CA ALA A 208 6.32 -14.74 17.68
C ALA A 208 4.91 -15.33 17.77
N GLU A 209 4.63 -16.42 17.06
CA GLU A 209 3.34 -17.16 17.13
C GLU A 209 3.05 -17.67 18.53
N ALA A 210 4.05 -18.27 19.20
CA ALA A 210 3.91 -18.78 20.56
C ALA A 210 3.56 -17.66 21.57
N LEU A 211 4.23 -16.50 21.47
CA LEU A 211 3.98 -15.34 22.33
C LEU A 211 2.56 -14.77 22.14
N LEU A 212 2.13 -14.61 20.89
CA LEU A 212 0.78 -14.11 20.59
C LEU A 212 -0.28 -15.12 21.01
N GLY A 213 -0.06 -16.42 20.81
CA GLY A 213 -0.94 -17.48 21.30
C GLY A 213 -1.10 -17.45 22.81
N GLN A 214 0.00 -17.36 23.55
CA GLN A 214 0.00 -17.25 25.01
C GLN A 214 -0.77 -16.00 25.50
N ALA A 215 -0.60 -14.86 24.84
CA ALA A 215 -1.34 -13.64 25.16
C ALA A 215 -2.85 -13.79 24.88
N LEU A 216 -3.22 -14.42 23.77
CA LEU A 216 -4.63 -14.62 23.37
C LEU A 216 -5.39 -15.57 24.30
N GLU A 217 -4.73 -16.56 24.90
CA GLU A 217 -5.33 -17.41 25.94
C GLU A 217 -5.79 -16.60 27.17
N ARG A 218 -5.15 -15.44 27.41
CA ARG A 218 -5.46 -14.51 28.50
C ARG A 218 -6.25 -13.28 28.10
N ALA A 219 -6.58 -13.15 26.82
CA ALA A 219 -7.18 -11.95 26.24
C ALA A 219 -8.54 -11.56 26.90
N GLY A 220 -9.22 -12.50 27.57
CA GLY A 220 -10.44 -12.21 28.32
C GLY A 220 -10.27 -11.26 29.50
N ALA A 221 -9.08 -11.19 30.08
CA ALA A 221 -8.72 -10.26 31.17
C ALA A 221 -8.25 -8.90 30.68
N MET A 222 -7.88 -8.79 29.40
CA MET A 222 -7.30 -7.58 28.80
C MET A 222 -8.38 -6.58 28.35
N PRO A 223 -8.04 -5.26 28.30
CA PRO A 223 -8.90 -4.27 27.69
C PRO A 223 -9.28 -4.63 26.26
N PRO A 224 -10.53 -4.36 25.81
CA PRO A 224 -11.00 -4.77 24.47
C PRO A 224 -10.11 -4.29 23.31
N ALA A 225 -9.57 -3.08 23.39
CA ALA A 225 -8.66 -2.55 22.36
C ALA A 225 -7.34 -3.32 22.30
N GLU A 226 -6.78 -3.70 23.45
CA GLU A 226 -5.54 -4.48 23.49
C GLU A 226 -5.75 -5.89 22.94
N ARG A 227 -6.86 -6.53 23.31
CA ARG A 227 -7.24 -7.84 22.72
C ARG A 227 -7.34 -7.75 21.19
N ALA A 228 -8.04 -6.74 20.67
CA ALA A 228 -8.18 -6.57 19.23
C ALA A 228 -6.83 -6.31 18.54
N ARG A 229 -5.87 -5.63 19.21
CA ARG A 229 -4.50 -5.49 18.69
C ARG A 229 -3.76 -6.83 18.62
N LEU A 230 -3.87 -7.67 19.65
CA LEU A 230 -3.27 -9.01 19.66
C LEU A 230 -3.87 -9.90 18.56
N GLU A 231 -5.20 -9.89 18.41
CA GLU A 231 -5.91 -10.61 17.35
C GLU A 231 -5.45 -10.15 15.95
N MET A 232 -5.30 -8.85 15.74
CA MET A 232 -4.79 -8.28 14.48
C MET A 232 -3.36 -8.75 14.18
N GLU A 233 -2.47 -8.70 15.16
CA GLU A 233 -1.08 -9.10 14.96
C GLU A 233 -0.94 -10.59 14.70
N ALA A 234 -1.68 -11.43 15.42
CA ALA A 234 -1.73 -12.86 15.17
C ALA A 234 -2.26 -13.17 13.77
N ALA A 235 -3.36 -12.53 13.35
CA ALA A 235 -3.92 -12.67 12.02
C ALA A 235 -2.93 -12.27 10.92
N ASN A 236 -2.23 -11.14 11.09
CA ASN A 236 -1.20 -10.69 10.15
C ASN A 236 -0.04 -11.69 10.05
N LEU A 237 0.41 -12.22 11.18
CA LEU A 237 1.48 -13.22 11.23
C LEU A 237 1.08 -14.52 10.51
N HIS A 238 -0.18 -14.94 10.64
CA HIS A 238 -0.72 -16.10 9.92
C HIS A 238 -1.10 -15.82 8.46
N GLY A 239 -1.12 -14.55 8.03
CA GLY A 239 -1.57 -14.15 6.70
C GLY A 239 -3.10 -14.18 6.55
N ASP A 240 -3.86 -14.23 7.65
CA ASP A 240 -5.32 -14.18 7.65
C ASP A 240 -5.82 -12.73 7.53
N SER A 241 -5.92 -12.26 6.30
CA SER A 241 -6.35 -10.89 6.02
C SER A 241 -7.81 -10.61 6.42
N ALA A 242 -8.65 -11.65 6.54
CA ALA A 242 -10.05 -11.47 6.94
C ALA A 242 -10.15 -11.27 8.46
N ALA A 243 -9.46 -12.08 9.25
CA ALA A 243 -9.36 -11.91 10.69
C ALA A 243 -8.70 -10.58 11.06
N ALA A 244 -7.60 -10.21 10.38
CA ALA A 244 -6.93 -8.92 10.58
C ALA A 244 -7.87 -7.73 10.34
N LYS A 245 -8.67 -7.76 9.26
CA LYS A 245 -9.68 -6.72 8.98
C LYS A 245 -10.76 -6.67 10.07
N THR A 246 -11.21 -7.82 10.57
CA THR A 246 -12.21 -7.89 11.64
C THR A 246 -11.69 -7.22 12.91
N ALA A 247 -10.47 -7.51 13.31
CA ALA A 247 -9.81 -6.91 14.46
C ALA A 247 -9.61 -5.39 14.27
N LEU A 248 -9.19 -4.94 13.08
CA LEU A 248 -9.07 -3.52 12.74
C LEU A 248 -10.42 -2.80 12.79
N THR A 249 -11.51 -3.43 12.36
CA THR A 249 -12.86 -2.87 12.44
C THR A 249 -13.30 -2.68 13.90
N THR A 250 -12.99 -3.65 14.75
CA THR A 250 -13.22 -3.57 16.20
C THR A 250 -12.43 -2.41 16.82
N LEU A 251 -11.14 -2.29 16.49
CA LEU A 251 -10.29 -1.18 16.94
C LEU A 251 -10.81 0.19 16.49
N ALA A 252 -11.24 0.32 15.23
CA ALA A 252 -11.81 1.56 14.71
C ALA A 252 -13.09 1.99 15.45
N GLY A 253 -13.84 1.04 15.96
CA GLY A 253 -15.01 1.31 16.85
C GLY A 253 -14.61 1.74 18.26
N LEU A 254 -13.53 1.17 18.80
CA LEU A 254 -13.05 1.46 20.15
C LEU A 254 -12.22 2.76 20.21
N GLU A 255 -11.44 3.03 19.16
CA GLU A 255 -10.52 4.17 19.04
C GLU A 255 -10.81 4.96 17.74
N PRO A 256 -11.98 5.59 17.63
CA PRO A 256 -12.45 6.20 16.38
C PRO A 256 -11.63 7.42 15.93
N ASN A 257 -10.76 7.93 16.80
CA ASN A 257 -9.89 9.07 16.50
C ASN A 257 -8.42 8.65 16.26
N ASP A 258 -8.09 7.35 16.22
CA ASP A 258 -6.73 6.89 15.90
C ASP A 258 -6.53 6.82 14.37
N PRO A 259 -5.73 7.73 13.75
CA PRO A 259 -5.50 7.74 12.32
C PRO A 259 -4.72 6.51 11.85
N ALA A 260 -3.90 5.88 12.70
CA ALA A 260 -3.15 4.69 12.33
C ALA A 260 -4.07 3.47 12.15
N VAL A 261 -5.10 3.34 12.99
CA VAL A 261 -6.13 2.30 12.84
C VAL A 261 -6.90 2.48 11.53
N TRP A 262 -7.30 3.71 11.21
CA TRP A 262 -8.00 4.00 9.97
C TRP A 262 -7.14 3.79 8.73
N SER A 263 -5.82 4.14 8.79
CA SER A 263 -4.88 3.84 7.70
C SER A 263 -4.79 2.34 7.45
N SER A 264 -4.55 1.55 8.49
CA SER A 264 -4.43 0.09 8.38
C SER A 264 -5.73 -0.56 7.88
N LEU A 265 -6.89 -0.08 8.33
CA LEU A 265 -8.19 -0.56 7.84
C LEU A 265 -8.40 -0.20 6.36
N ALA A 266 -8.04 1.03 5.96
CA ALA A 266 -8.15 1.47 4.57
C ALA A 266 -7.24 0.65 3.65
N GLU A 267 -6.00 0.42 4.04
CA GLU A 267 -5.04 -0.42 3.31
C GLU A 267 -5.52 -1.88 3.19
N SER A 268 -6.06 -2.45 4.28
CA SER A 268 -6.67 -3.77 4.25
C SER A 268 -7.84 -3.82 3.26
N CYS A 269 -8.71 -2.80 3.25
CA CYS A 269 -9.81 -2.70 2.30
C CYS A 269 -9.32 -2.52 0.85
N MET A 270 -8.27 -1.71 0.62
CA MET A 270 -7.65 -1.55 -0.71
C MET A 270 -7.12 -2.88 -1.25
N ASN A 271 -6.37 -3.62 -0.43
CA ASN A 271 -5.83 -4.92 -0.80
C ASN A 271 -6.93 -5.95 -1.12
N ARG A 272 -8.08 -5.84 -0.48
CA ARG A 272 -9.26 -6.70 -0.70
C ARG A 272 -10.21 -6.18 -1.78
N ARG A 273 -9.87 -5.08 -2.46
CA ARG A 273 -10.70 -4.37 -3.45
C ARG A 273 -12.07 -3.90 -2.90
N GLU A 274 -12.15 -3.72 -1.62
CA GLU A 274 -13.32 -3.17 -0.94
C GLU A 274 -13.25 -1.62 -0.95
N TYR A 275 -13.14 -1.05 -2.15
CA TYR A 275 -12.77 0.35 -2.36
C TYR A 275 -13.70 1.36 -1.70
N GLN A 276 -15.00 1.09 -1.65
CA GLN A 276 -15.95 1.98 -0.95
C GLN A 276 -15.67 2.04 0.56
N GLN A 277 -15.29 0.92 1.17
CA GLN A 277 -14.90 0.88 2.59
C GLN A 277 -13.55 1.58 2.80
N ALA A 278 -12.60 1.42 1.89
CA ALA A 278 -11.33 2.15 1.92
C ALA A 278 -11.56 3.68 1.86
N VAL A 279 -12.44 4.15 0.98
CA VAL A 279 -12.83 5.58 0.91
C VAL A 279 -13.36 6.08 2.26
N GLN A 280 -14.23 5.31 2.92
CA GLN A 280 -14.76 5.70 4.23
C GLN A 280 -13.67 5.76 5.29
N ALA A 281 -12.77 4.77 5.30
CA ALA A 281 -11.68 4.72 6.27
C ALA A 281 -10.67 5.87 6.06
N TYR A 282 -10.27 6.18 4.81
CA TYR A 282 -9.42 7.34 4.54
C TYR A 282 -10.09 8.67 4.89
N ARG A 283 -11.40 8.81 4.70
CA ARG A 283 -12.14 10.00 5.15
C ARG A 283 -12.07 10.15 6.67
N LYS A 284 -12.23 9.05 7.41
CA LYS A 284 -12.11 9.05 8.87
C LYS A 284 -10.70 9.43 9.34
N LEU A 285 -9.67 8.94 8.67
CA LEU A 285 -8.30 9.38 8.91
C LEU A 285 -8.16 10.90 8.69
N LEU A 286 -8.70 11.42 7.59
CA LEU A 286 -8.64 12.84 7.25
C LEU A 286 -9.51 13.74 8.15
N ASP A 287 -10.50 13.20 8.86
CA ASP A 287 -11.21 13.91 9.93
C ASP A 287 -10.24 14.25 11.09
N VAL A 288 -9.25 13.37 11.36
CA VAL A 288 -8.22 13.56 12.39
C VAL A 288 -7.01 14.34 11.86
N GLU A 289 -6.54 13.99 10.68
CA GLU A 289 -5.35 14.58 10.03
C GLU A 289 -5.72 15.18 8.65
N PRO A 290 -6.36 16.36 8.59
CA PRO A 290 -6.88 16.93 7.32
C PRO A 290 -5.82 17.23 6.26
N GLU A 291 -4.57 17.41 6.68
CA GLU A 291 -3.41 17.74 5.83
C GLU A 291 -2.49 16.53 5.60
N ASN A 292 -2.97 15.31 5.87
CA ASN A 292 -2.20 14.12 5.59
C ASN A 292 -2.14 13.87 4.07
N ALA A 293 -1.03 14.27 3.47
CA ALA A 293 -0.80 14.19 2.02
C ALA A 293 -0.89 12.75 1.50
N SER A 294 -0.34 11.78 2.24
CA SER A 294 -0.41 10.36 1.86
C SER A 294 -1.85 9.84 1.86
N ALA A 295 -2.62 10.17 2.90
CA ALA A 295 -4.03 9.78 2.98
C ALA A 295 -4.88 10.40 1.88
N LEU A 296 -4.61 11.65 1.49
CA LEU A 296 -5.29 12.30 0.36
C LEU A 296 -4.96 11.60 -0.96
N ASN A 297 -3.70 11.22 -1.17
CA ASN A 297 -3.29 10.46 -2.34
C ASN A 297 -4.00 9.10 -2.41
N GLN A 298 -3.97 8.34 -1.31
CA GLN A 298 -4.62 7.03 -1.25
C GLN A 298 -6.16 7.12 -1.35
N LEU A 299 -6.78 8.15 -0.78
CA LEU A 299 -8.21 8.43 -0.97
C LEU A 299 -8.53 8.65 -2.46
N GLY A 300 -7.64 9.34 -3.18
CA GLY A 300 -7.75 9.54 -4.63
C GLY A 300 -7.85 8.22 -5.38
N TYR A 301 -6.90 7.31 -5.14
CA TYR A 301 -6.93 5.97 -5.77
C TYR A 301 -8.11 5.13 -5.33
N ALA A 302 -8.42 5.08 -4.02
CA ALA A 302 -9.58 4.33 -3.51
C ALA A 302 -10.88 4.78 -4.16
N ALA A 303 -11.09 6.10 -4.26
CA ALA A 303 -12.27 6.67 -4.89
C ALA A 303 -12.32 6.40 -6.40
N ALA A 304 -11.19 6.46 -7.11
CA ALA A 304 -11.10 6.15 -8.53
C ALA A 304 -11.46 4.68 -8.81
N TYR A 305 -10.89 3.74 -8.06
CA TYR A 305 -11.23 2.32 -8.17
C TYR A 305 -12.69 2.04 -7.79
N ALA A 306 -13.26 2.80 -6.84
CA ALA A 306 -14.68 2.75 -6.53
C ALA A 306 -15.58 3.36 -7.62
N GLY A 307 -15.00 4.05 -8.62
CA GLY A 307 -15.72 4.76 -9.68
C GLY A 307 -16.22 6.15 -9.29
N SER A 308 -15.77 6.68 -8.14
CA SER A 308 -16.14 8.00 -7.62
C SER A 308 -15.10 9.04 -8.04
N PHE A 309 -14.99 9.31 -9.36
CA PHE A 309 -13.90 10.12 -9.92
C PHE A 309 -13.88 11.58 -9.43
N ASP A 310 -15.04 12.18 -9.13
CA ASP A 310 -15.09 13.55 -8.61
C ASP A 310 -14.45 13.63 -7.22
N THR A 311 -14.75 12.68 -6.33
CA THR A 311 -14.09 12.54 -5.02
C THR A 311 -12.59 12.29 -5.17
N ALA A 312 -12.19 11.45 -6.14
CA ALA A 312 -10.78 11.16 -6.40
C ALA A 312 -10.01 12.43 -6.79
N LEU A 313 -10.54 13.18 -7.76
CA LEU A 313 -9.90 14.41 -8.24
C LEU A 313 -9.88 15.52 -7.18
N GLU A 314 -10.92 15.63 -6.34
CA GLU A 314 -10.94 16.55 -5.21
C GLU A 314 -9.81 16.24 -4.21
N ALA A 315 -9.69 14.98 -3.80
CA ALA A 315 -8.65 14.54 -2.88
C ALA A 315 -7.24 14.81 -3.43
N LEU A 316 -7.00 14.47 -4.72
CA LEU A 316 -5.70 14.68 -5.35
C LEU A 316 -5.37 16.16 -5.59
N ARG A 317 -6.35 17.02 -5.86
CA ARG A 317 -6.12 18.48 -5.92
C ARG A 317 -5.73 19.04 -4.57
N ARG A 318 -6.33 18.55 -3.47
CA ARG A 318 -5.90 18.91 -2.12
C ARG A 318 -4.48 18.42 -1.85
N TYR A 319 -4.14 17.20 -2.27
CA TYR A 319 -2.77 16.68 -2.19
C TYR A 319 -1.79 17.57 -2.96
N GLN A 320 -2.12 17.95 -4.20
CA GLN A 320 -1.31 18.86 -5.01
C GLN A 320 -1.11 20.24 -4.34
N ALA A 321 -2.14 20.78 -3.69
CA ALA A 321 -2.06 22.03 -2.95
C ALA A 321 -1.12 21.95 -1.74
N LEU A 322 -1.03 20.80 -1.08
CA LEU A 322 -0.10 20.54 0.04
C LEU A 322 1.34 20.31 -0.44
N ARG A 323 1.52 19.78 -1.64
CA ARG A 323 2.81 19.36 -2.21
C ARG A 323 3.04 19.97 -3.61
N PRO A 324 2.97 21.29 -3.77
CA PRO A 324 2.99 21.93 -5.09
C PRO A 324 4.34 21.80 -5.80
N ALA A 325 5.43 21.53 -5.07
CA ALA A 325 6.77 21.35 -5.64
C ALA A 325 7.03 19.92 -6.16
N GLU A 326 6.25 18.93 -5.75
CA GLU A 326 6.47 17.52 -6.07
C GLU A 326 5.81 17.11 -7.40
N ALA A 327 6.39 16.14 -8.12
CA ALA A 327 5.81 15.59 -9.37
C ALA A 327 4.67 14.61 -9.07
N ASN A 328 4.76 13.84 -7.98
CA ASN A 328 3.82 12.79 -7.61
C ASN A 328 2.33 13.22 -7.64
N PRO A 329 1.89 14.40 -7.14
CA PRO A 329 0.49 14.79 -7.26
C PRO A 329 0.00 14.92 -8.70
N LEU A 330 0.86 15.32 -9.63
CA LEU A 330 0.52 15.41 -11.05
C LEU A 330 0.42 14.01 -11.68
N ASP A 331 1.35 13.12 -11.34
CA ASP A 331 1.32 11.73 -11.77
C ASP A 331 0.04 11.03 -11.28
N SER A 332 -0.28 11.14 -10.00
CA SER A 332 -1.51 10.56 -9.43
C SER A 332 -2.80 11.12 -10.05
N LEU A 333 -2.83 12.42 -10.36
CA LEU A 333 -3.94 13.02 -11.14
C LEU A 333 -4.00 12.45 -12.55
N GLY A 334 -2.86 12.20 -13.18
CA GLY A 334 -2.73 11.52 -14.48
C GLY A 334 -3.30 10.10 -14.42
N ASP A 335 -2.91 9.31 -13.41
CA ASP A 335 -3.40 7.95 -13.19
C ASP A 335 -4.93 7.91 -13.05
N VAL A 336 -5.51 8.79 -12.24
CA VAL A 336 -6.97 8.83 -12.05
C VAL A 336 -7.71 9.24 -13.32
N ASN A 337 -7.17 10.18 -14.10
CA ASN A 337 -7.76 10.54 -15.39
C ASN A 337 -7.64 9.39 -16.41
N LEU A 338 -6.52 8.66 -16.41
CA LEU A 338 -6.34 7.48 -17.26
C LEU A 338 -7.33 6.37 -16.89
N LEU A 339 -7.48 6.05 -15.59
CA LEU A 339 -8.49 5.11 -15.09
C LEU A 339 -9.89 5.49 -15.58
N ALA A 340 -10.24 6.77 -15.58
CA ALA A 340 -11.51 7.32 -16.01
C ALA A 340 -11.69 7.37 -17.54
N GLY A 341 -10.66 7.02 -18.34
CA GLY A 341 -10.67 7.13 -19.79
C GLY A 341 -10.47 8.55 -20.33
N ARG A 342 -10.11 9.52 -19.49
CA ARG A 342 -9.78 10.91 -19.88
C ARG A 342 -8.32 10.97 -20.33
N LEU A 343 -8.04 10.31 -21.48
CA LEU A 343 -6.66 10.02 -21.91
C LEU A 343 -5.83 11.25 -22.26
N ARG A 344 -6.45 12.32 -22.81
CA ARG A 344 -5.74 13.57 -23.12
C ARG A 344 -5.34 14.33 -21.86
N GLU A 345 -6.21 14.36 -20.87
CA GLU A 345 -5.95 14.97 -19.57
C GLU A 345 -4.84 14.20 -18.84
N ALA A 346 -4.90 12.86 -18.88
CA ALA A 346 -3.86 12.00 -18.31
C ALA A 346 -2.49 12.28 -18.95
N GLU A 347 -2.41 12.28 -20.28
CA GLU A 347 -1.20 12.62 -21.02
C GLU A 347 -0.62 13.96 -20.60
N ASN A 348 -1.44 15.01 -20.58
CA ASN A 348 -1.00 16.35 -20.21
C ASN A 348 -0.45 16.42 -18.79
N LEU A 349 -1.04 15.70 -17.84
CA LEU A 349 -0.61 15.65 -16.45
C LEU A 349 0.72 14.90 -16.30
N TYR A 350 0.89 13.78 -16.97
CA TYR A 350 2.17 13.04 -16.99
C TYR A 350 3.29 13.86 -17.62
N LEU A 351 3.03 14.60 -18.73
CA LEU A 351 4.02 15.49 -19.32
C LEU A 351 4.40 16.64 -18.38
N GLN A 352 3.46 17.16 -17.59
CA GLN A 352 3.75 18.15 -16.56
C GLN A 352 4.58 17.55 -15.42
N ALA A 353 4.28 16.31 -14.97
CA ALA A 353 5.05 15.61 -13.96
C ALA A 353 6.48 15.35 -14.44
N ALA A 354 6.68 14.82 -15.65
CA ALA A 354 7.99 14.62 -16.28
C ALA A 354 8.79 15.91 -16.41
N LYS A 355 8.14 17.03 -16.73
CA LYS A 355 8.79 18.35 -16.79
C LYS A 355 9.21 18.85 -15.41
N LYS A 356 8.40 18.56 -14.38
CA LYS A 356 8.65 19.01 -13.00
C LYS A 356 9.80 18.25 -12.36
N ASP A 357 9.82 16.94 -12.51
CA ASP A 357 10.91 16.06 -12.07
C ASP A 357 11.16 14.96 -13.11
N PRO A 358 12.13 15.13 -14.00
CA PRO A 358 12.47 14.14 -15.02
C PRO A 358 12.94 12.79 -14.47
N ASN A 359 13.33 12.72 -13.20
CA ASN A 359 13.80 11.50 -12.54
C ASN A 359 12.74 10.82 -11.68
N PHE A 360 11.58 11.42 -11.53
CA PHE A 360 10.47 10.83 -10.78
C PHE A 360 10.11 9.46 -11.38
N GLU A 361 9.97 8.44 -10.51
CA GLU A 361 9.76 7.04 -10.92
C GLU A 361 10.73 6.58 -12.04
N SER A 362 12.00 6.99 -11.97
CA SER A 362 13.02 6.67 -12.98
C SER A 362 12.67 7.18 -14.38
N GLY A 363 11.98 8.31 -14.47
CA GLY A 363 11.54 8.94 -15.72
C GLY A 363 10.29 8.30 -16.31
N GLY A 364 9.50 7.58 -15.53
CA GLY A 364 8.35 6.81 -15.99
C GLY A 364 7.19 7.62 -16.54
N ASP A 365 7.08 8.90 -16.20
CA ASP A 365 5.97 9.75 -16.64
C ASP A 365 5.90 9.94 -18.17
N LEU A 366 7.03 10.01 -18.87
CA LEU A 366 7.05 10.06 -20.35
C LEU A 366 6.49 8.77 -20.95
N TRP A 367 6.79 7.62 -20.34
CA TRP A 367 6.21 6.35 -20.76
C TRP A 367 4.69 6.30 -20.53
N LYS A 368 4.22 6.74 -19.36
CA LYS A 368 2.78 6.82 -19.06
C LYS A 368 2.07 7.77 -20.03
N ALA A 369 2.67 8.92 -20.36
CA ALA A 369 2.14 9.85 -21.35
C ALA A 369 2.04 9.24 -22.75
N ALA A 370 3.09 8.52 -23.19
CA ALA A 370 3.09 7.81 -24.46
C ALA A 370 1.99 6.72 -24.49
N MET A 371 1.82 5.98 -23.41
CA MET A 371 0.77 4.97 -23.27
C MET A 371 -0.63 5.59 -23.29
N ALA A 372 -0.87 6.71 -22.61
CA ALA A 372 -2.15 7.41 -22.66
C ALA A 372 -2.49 7.87 -24.08
N ARG A 373 -1.52 8.41 -24.81
CA ARG A 373 -1.68 8.78 -26.24
C ARG A 373 -1.94 7.54 -27.12
N LEU A 374 -1.20 6.45 -26.89
CA LEU A 374 -1.41 5.19 -27.62
C LEU A 374 -2.82 4.64 -27.41
N MET A 375 -3.28 4.64 -26.17
CA MET A 375 -4.64 4.17 -25.80
C MET A 375 -5.74 5.04 -26.40
N SER A 376 -5.47 6.28 -26.80
CA SER A 376 -6.40 7.12 -27.56
C SER A 376 -6.46 6.77 -29.06
N GLY A 377 -5.59 5.88 -29.54
CA GLY A 377 -5.47 5.49 -30.95
C GLY A 377 -4.46 6.34 -31.74
N ASP A 378 -3.87 7.39 -31.16
CA ASP A 378 -2.85 8.19 -31.85
C ASP A 378 -1.46 7.55 -31.73
N VAL A 379 -1.19 6.54 -32.54
CA VAL A 379 0.08 5.79 -32.56
C VAL A 379 1.26 6.71 -32.93
N ALA A 380 1.10 7.63 -33.87
CA ALA A 380 2.17 8.52 -34.32
C ALA A 380 2.56 9.54 -33.24
N GLY A 381 1.57 10.12 -32.58
CA GLY A 381 1.79 11.01 -31.42
C GLY A 381 2.44 10.26 -30.27
N ALA A 382 1.99 9.05 -29.97
CA ALA A 382 2.56 8.17 -28.95
C ALA A 382 4.03 7.83 -29.24
N ASP A 383 4.36 7.49 -30.50
CA ASP A 383 5.75 7.25 -30.95
C ASP A 383 6.66 8.47 -30.72
N THR A 384 6.10 9.67 -30.85
CA THR A 384 6.87 10.90 -30.62
C THR A 384 7.23 11.09 -29.15
N ILE A 385 6.29 10.83 -28.23
CA ILE A 385 6.55 10.90 -26.78
C ILE A 385 7.48 9.75 -26.34
N ALA A 386 7.25 8.53 -26.81
CA ALA A 386 8.11 7.39 -26.50
C ALA A 386 9.56 7.60 -26.96
N ARG A 387 9.78 8.26 -28.08
CA ARG A 387 11.14 8.65 -28.52
C ARG A 387 11.81 9.61 -27.54
N GLN A 388 11.06 10.50 -26.89
CA GLN A 388 11.61 11.40 -25.86
C GLN A 388 12.07 10.59 -24.62
N ASP A 389 11.27 9.62 -24.15
CA ASP A 389 11.68 8.69 -23.06
C ASP A 389 12.95 7.96 -23.42
N ILE A 390 13.00 7.38 -24.61
CA ILE A 390 14.15 6.61 -25.09
C ILE A 390 15.40 7.49 -25.20
N GLN A 391 15.29 8.69 -25.79
CA GLN A 391 16.40 9.64 -25.91
C GLN A 391 16.93 10.09 -24.56
N ALA A 392 16.06 10.32 -23.57
CA ALA A 392 16.46 10.64 -22.21
C ALA A 392 17.28 9.51 -21.58
N ARG A 393 16.84 8.25 -21.77
CA ARG A 393 17.59 7.05 -21.31
C ARG A 393 18.94 6.90 -22.02
N GLU A 394 19.00 7.10 -23.32
CA GLU A 394 20.26 7.08 -24.08
C GLU A 394 21.23 8.16 -23.61
N ALA A 395 20.73 9.38 -23.38
CA ALA A 395 21.53 10.49 -22.84
C ALA A 395 22.07 10.17 -21.42
N ALA A 396 21.27 9.47 -20.61
CA ALA A 396 21.68 8.97 -19.30
C ALA A 396 22.59 7.73 -19.37
N LYS A 397 22.90 7.24 -20.58
CA LYS A 397 23.65 6.00 -20.82
C LYS A 397 23.02 4.77 -20.13
N ASP A 398 21.69 4.73 -20.10
CA ASP A 398 20.94 3.59 -19.57
C ASP A 398 21.25 2.34 -20.39
N PRO A 399 21.88 1.30 -19.81
CA PRO A 399 22.30 0.12 -20.55
C PRO A 399 21.14 -0.72 -21.08
N VAL A 400 19.90 -0.47 -20.64
CA VAL A 400 18.69 -1.16 -21.09
C VAL A 400 17.80 -0.32 -22.01
N ALA A 401 18.29 0.80 -22.54
CA ALA A 401 17.54 1.65 -23.48
C ALA A 401 17.07 0.87 -24.72
N GLU A 402 17.88 -0.03 -25.27
CA GLU A 402 17.50 -0.89 -26.41
C GLU A 402 16.42 -1.91 -26.04
N TYR A 403 16.42 -2.42 -24.82
CA TYR A 403 15.33 -3.24 -24.29
C TYR A 403 14.02 -2.44 -24.30
N ARG A 404 14.05 -1.21 -23.81
CA ARG A 404 12.89 -0.31 -23.79
C ARG A 404 12.34 -0.01 -25.19
N LYS A 405 13.19 0.15 -26.19
CA LYS A 405 12.79 0.28 -27.60
C LYS A 405 12.03 -0.95 -28.12
N ALA A 406 12.49 -2.13 -27.73
CA ALA A 406 11.83 -3.38 -28.10
C ALA A 406 10.44 -3.48 -27.45
N GLU A 407 10.33 -3.15 -26.16
CA GLU A 407 9.05 -3.11 -25.45
C GLU A 407 8.05 -2.15 -26.09
N TRP A 408 8.51 -0.93 -26.44
CA TRP A 408 7.67 0.04 -27.15
C TRP A 408 7.22 -0.49 -28.51
N SER A 409 8.11 -1.12 -29.25
CA SER A 409 7.77 -1.72 -30.55
C SER A 409 6.70 -2.80 -30.39
N TRP A 410 6.76 -3.62 -29.34
CA TRP A 410 5.75 -4.63 -29.06
C TRP A 410 4.39 -4.02 -28.74
N ILE A 411 4.35 -3.10 -27.77
CA ILE A 411 3.09 -2.52 -27.28
C ILE A 411 2.39 -1.68 -28.33
N SER A 412 3.15 -1.08 -29.25
CA SER A 412 2.61 -0.30 -30.39
C SER A 412 2.31 -1.15 -31.65
N GLY A 413 2.24 -2.49 -31.50
CA GLY A 413 1.80 -3.40 -32.56
C GLY A 413 2.87 -3.84 -33.56
N ARG A 414 4.12 -3.40 -33.44
CA ARG A 414 5.25 -3.79 -34.33
C ARG A 414 5.97 -5.02 -33.76
N ARG A 415 5.23 -6.13 -33.65
CA ARG A 415 5.63 -7.31 -32.84
C ARG A 415 6.87 -8.01 -33.38
N ARG A 416 7.00 -8.23 -34.71
CA ARG A 416 8.20 -8.86 -35.30
C ARG A 416 9.45 -8.00 -35.14
N ALA A 417 9.32 -6.69 -35.34
CA ALA A 417 10.42 -5.76 -35.11
C ALA A 417 10.84 -5.73 -33.63
N ALA A 418 9.88 -5.83 -32.71
CA ALA A 418 10.14 -5.96 -31.28
C ALA A 418 10.96 -7.20 -30.95
N CYS A 419 10.56 -8.37 -31.50
CA CYS A 419 11.31 -9.62 -31.32
C CYS A 419 12.75 -9.51 -31.82
N GLN A 420 12.96 -8.97 -33.02
CA GLN A 420 14.29 -8.81 -33.61
C GLN A 420 15.20 -7.88 -32.74
N ARG A 421 14.64 -6.75 -32.28
CA ARG A 421 15.37 -5.81 -31.40
C ARG A 421 15.74 -6.46 -30.07
N LEU A 422 14.77 -7.12 -29.44
CA LEU A 422 14.98 -7.74 -28.14
C LEU A 422 15.96 -8.91 -28.22
N GLU A 423 15.93 -9.67 -29.31
CA GLU A 423 16.92 -10.74 -29.55
C GLU A 423 18.32 -10.19 -29.75
N THR A 424 18.47 -9.10 -30.50
CA THR A 424 19.77 -8.41 -30.68
C THR A 424 20.31 -7.92 -29.34
N PHE A 425 19.48 -7.28 -28.52
CA PHE A 425 19.86 -6.87 -27.17
C PHE A 425 20.28 -8.08 -26.31
N ALA A 426 19.45 -9.13 -26.28
CA ALA A 426 19.72 -10.31 -25.47
C ALA A 426 21.06 -10.95 -25.81
N ARG A 427 21.37 -11.13 -27.09
CA ARG A 427 22.68 -11.68 -27.57
C ARG A 427 23.85 -10.80 -27.13
N GLY A 428 23.72 -9.49 -27.21
CA GLY A 428 24.77 -8.55 -26.80
C GLY A 428 25.00 -8.52 -25.28
N ALA A 429 24.03 -8.93 -24.51
CA ALA A 429 24.03 -8.89 -23.05
C ALA A 429 24.29 -10.25 -22.37
N GLU A 430 24.51 -11.35 -23.13
CA GLU A 430 24.72 -12.70 -22.57
C GLU A 430 25.96 -12.79 -21.66
N ASN A 431 27.00 -12.03 -22.00
CA ASN A 431 28.26 -11.99 -21.27
C ASN A 431 28.45 -10.63 -20.60
N GLY A 432 28.62 -10.61 -19.30
CA GLY A 432 28.91 -9.38 -18.57
C GLY A 432 27.82 -8.97 -17.57
N PRO A 433 27.78 -7.68 -17.16
CA PRO A 433 26.94 -7.20 -16.06
C PRO A 433 25.42 -7.22 -16.38
N LEU A 434 25.06 -7.29 -17.66
CA LEU A 434 23.66 -7.32 -18.09
C LEU A 434 23.11 -8.74 -18.31
N ARG A 435 23.81 -9.77 -17.87
CA ARG A 435 23.42 -11.18 -18.07
C ARG A 435 22.00 -11.49 -17.59
N GLU A 436 21.57 -10.93 -16.45
CA GLU A 436 20.21 -11.14 -15.98
C GLU A 436 19.16 -10.42 -16.82
N PHE A 437 19.50 -9.29 -17.44
CA PHE A 437 18.66 -8.64 -18.44
C PHE A 437 18.56 -9.47 -19.73
N ALA A 438 19.63 -10.14 -20.14
CA ALA A 438 19.58 -11.10 -21.25
C ALA A 438 18.64 -12.27 -20.93
N SER A 439 18.72 -12.81 -19.70
CA SER A 439 17.79 -13.86 -19.24
C SER A 439 16.33 -13.40 -19.32
N ARG A 440 16.02 -12.20 -18.83
CA ARG A 440 14.66 -11.60 -18.92
C ARG A 440 14.24 -11.41 -20.37
N ALA A 441 15.13 -10.92 -21.22
CA ALA A 441 14.86 -10.70 -22.64
C ALA A 441 14.52 -12.00 -23.37
N TYR A 442 15.30 -13.07 -23.14
CA TYR A 442 15.00 -14.38 -23.69
C TYR A 442 13.71 -14.98 -23.16
N SER A 443 13.40 -14.80 -21.87
CA SER A 443 12.15 -15.23 -21.26
C SER A 443 10.96 -14.51 -21.89
N GLN A 444 11.09 -13.20 -22.14
CA GLN A 444 10.04 -12.40 -22.80
C GLN A 444 9.87 -12.80 -24.27
N LEU A 445 10.96 -13.00 -24.99
CA LEU A 445 10.94 -13.51 -26.36
C LEU A 445 10.26 -14.88 -26.46
N ALA A 446 10.51 -15.77 -25.49
CA ALA A 446 9.85 -17.07 -25.45
C ALA A 446 8.34 -16.93 -25.35
N VAL A 447 7.82 -16.08 -24.49
CA VAL A 447 6.37 -15.82 -24.37
C VAL A 447 5.83 -15.13 -25.62
N TRP A 448 6.55 -14.16 -26.18
CA TRP A 448 6.15 -13.50 -27.43
C TRP A 448 6.10 -14.47 -28.60
N SER A 449 7.07 -15.39 -28.71
CA SER A 449 7.07 -16.45 -29.74
C SER A 449 5.88 -17.40 -29.58
N LEU A 450 5.54 -17.79 -28.34
CA LEU A 450 4.36 -18.62 -28.06
C LEU A 450 3.07 -17.97 -28.57
N VAL A 451 2.86 -16.68 -28.25
CA VAL A 451 1.64 -15.98 -28.65
C VAL A 451 1.60 -15.61 -30.13
N LEU A 452 2.76 -15.60 -30.81
CA LEU A 452 2.87 -15.49 -32.27
C LEU A 452 2.78 -16.84 -32.99
N GLY A 453 2.71 -17.97 -32.26
CA GLY A 453 2.52 -19.32 -32.80
C GLY A 453 3.82 -20.10 -33.07
N ASP A 454 5.01 -19.53 -32.77
CA ASP A 454 6.30 -20.21 -32.95
C ASP A 454 6.74 -20.91 -31.66
N ARG A 455 6.23 -22.13 -31.47
CA ARG A 455 6.55 -22.96 -30.29
C ARG A 455 8.01 -23.44 -30.30
N ALA A 456 8.59 -23.67 -31.48
CA ALA A 456 9.97 -24.16 -31.56
C ALA A 456 10.96 -23.08 -31.10
N ALA A 457 10.81 -21.87 -31.61
CA ALA A 457 11.59 -20.73 -31.14
C ALA A 457 11.37 -20.46 -29.64
N ALA A 458 10.13 -20.55 -29.16
CA ALA A 458 9.81 -20.34 -27.77
C ALA A 458 10.56 -21.29 -26.83
N ALA A 459 10.64 -22.59 -27.18
CA ALA A 459 11.34 -23.59 -26.37
C ALA A 459 12.86 -23.29 -26.30
N GLN A 460 13.48 -22.94 -27.43
CA GLN A 460 14.91 -22.59 -27.48
C GLN A 460 15.22 -21.32 -26.68
N LEU A 461 14.37 -20.28 -26.81
CA LEU A 461 14.55 -19.02 -26.11
C LEU A 461 14.34 -19.18 -24.59
N ALA A 462 13.36 -19.96 -24.16
CA ALA A 462 13.10 -20.25 -22.76
C ALA A 462 14.30 -21.00 -22.12
N GLN A 463 14.90 -21.95 -22.86
CA GLN A 463 16.10 -22.65 -22.41
C GLN A 463 17.28 -21.68 -22.25
N LYS A 464 17.52 -20.78 -23.22
CA LYS A 464 18.56 -19.74 -23.10
C LYS A 464 18.32 -18.82 -21.91
N GLY A 465 17.07 -18.36 -21.72
CA GLY A 465 16.70 -17.54 -20.56
C GLY A 465 17.02 -18.25 -19.24
N ALA A 466 16.70 -19.53 -19.12
CA ALA A 466 16.99 -20.31 -17.93
C ALA A 466 18.49 -20.51 -17.64
N LEU A 467 19.31 -20.70 -18.68
CA LEU A 467 20.76 -20.86 -18.54
C LEU A 467 21.45 -19.57 -18.06
N LEU A 468 20.90 -18.42 -18.37
CA LEU A 468 21.43 -17.11 -18.01
C LEU A 468 20.84 -16.55 -16.72
N ALA A 469 19.85 -17.23 -16.13
CA ALA A 469 19.09 -16.73 -15.00
C ALA A 469 19.96 -16.50 -13.76
N GLY A 470 19.70 -15.41 -13.08
CA GLY A 470 20.21 -15.05 -11.77
C GLY A 470 19.05 -14.70 -10.83
N PRO A 471 19.32 -14.28 -9.59
CA PRO A 471 18.30 -14.07 -8.58
C PRO A 471 17.13 -13.17 -9.02
N SER A 472 17.40 -12.10 -9.78
CA SER A 472 16.38 -11.14 -10.21
C SER A 472 15.59 -11.58 -11.45
N SER A 473 16.06 -12.60 -12.19
CA SER A 473 15.43 -13.09 -13.42
C SER A 473 14.90 -14.52 -13.33
N ALA A 474 15.20 -15.24 -12.25
CA ALA A 474 14.84 -16.65 -12.07
C ALA A 474 13.33 -16.91 -12.23
N GLY A 475 12.48 -16.10 -11.61
CA GLY A 475 11.02 -16.26 -11.71
C GLY A 475 10.49 -16.15 -13.14
N ALA A 476 10.95 -15.13 -13.88
CA ALA A 476 10.57 -14.96 -15.30
C ALA A 476 11.04 -16.14 -16.17
N ALA A 477 12.27 -16.61 -15.95
CA ALA A 477 12.84 -17.73 -16.68
C ALA A 477 12.09 -19.05 -16.38
N MET A 478 11.74 -19.30 -15.13
CA MET A 478 10.95 -20.46 -14.72
C MET A 478 9.56 -20.45 -15.39
N VAL A 479 8.87 -19.32 -15.38
CA VAL A 479 7.55 -19.18 -16.03
C VAL A 479 7.67 -19.38 -17.54
N ALA A 480 8.62 -18.74 -18.20
CA ALA A 480 8.82 -18.90 -19.64
C ALA A 480 9.10 -20.36 -20.02
N ARG A 481 9.93 -21.05 -19.25
CA ARG A 481 10.22 -22.47 -19.44
C ARG A 481 8.98 -23.34 -19.19
N PHE A 482 8.21 -23.04 -18.16
CA PHE A 482 6.95 -23.75 -17.88
C PHE A 482 5.98 -23.66 -19.05
N LEU A 483 5.83 -22.47 -19.65
CA LEU A 483 4.89 -22.23 -20.76
C LEU A 483 5.37 -22.80 -22.09
N ALA A 484 6.68 -22.81 -22.35
CA ALA A 484 7.26 -23.22 -23.63
C ALA A 484 7.24 -24.74 -23.86
N GLU A 485 7.14 -25.52 -22.81
CA GLU A 485 7.08 -26.99 -22.87
C GLU A 485 5.65 -27.46 -22.54
N PRO A 486 4.74 -27.57 -23.52
CA PRO A 486 3.37 -27.94 -23.26
C PRO A 486 3.27 -29.40 -22.78
N PRO A 487 2.51 -29.71 -21.71
CA PRO A 487 2.20 -31.06 -21.34
C PRO A 487 1.16 -31.66 -22.31
N ALA A 488 1.05 -33.00 -22.29
CA ALA A 488 0.11 -33.72 -23.13
C ALA A 488 -1.36 -33.53 -22.68
N SER A 489 -1.60 -33.20 -21.40
CA SER A 489 -2.94 -33.01 -20.84
C SER A 489 -3.00 -31.84 -19.85
N SER A 490 -4.22 -31.34 -19.58
CA SER A 490 -4.45 -30.25 -18.61
C SER A 490 -4.13 -30.63 -17.17
N SER A 491 -4.32 -31.90 -16.80
CA SER A 491 -3.97 -32.40 -15.45
C SER A 491 -2.45 -32.39 -15.22
N GLU A 492 -1.67 -32.56 -16.25
CA GLU A 492 -0.20 -32.53 -16.15
C GLU A 492 0.33 -31.12 -15.84
N TRP A 493 -0.40 -30.06 -16.21
CA TRP A 493 0.01 -28.68 -15.86
C TRP A 493 0.14 -28.49 -14.35
N SER A 494 -0.83 -28.96 -13.57
CA SER A 494 -0.79 -28.81 -12.11
C SER A 494 0.36 -29.62 -11.50
N VAL A 495 0.54 -30.88 -11.92
CA VAL A 495 1.64 -31.74 -11.44
C VAL A 495 3.01 -31.13 -11.76
N ARG A 496 3.13 -30.59 -12.97
CA ARG A 496 4.37 -29.94 -13.40
C ARG A 496 4.62 -28.64 -12.64
N ALA A 497 3.58 -27.84 -12.39
CA ALA A 497 3.69 -26.63 -11.59
C ALA A 497 4.16 -26.92 -10.17
N GLU A 498 3.61 -27.94 -9.50
CA GLU A 498 4.07 -28.34 -8.17
C GLU A 498 5.54 -28.76 -8.15
N ARG A 499 6.00 -29.42 -9.22
CA ARG A 499 7.41 -29.84 -9.33
C ARG A 499 8.37 -28.67 -9.60
N LEU A 500 7.96 -27.66 -10.40
CA LEU A 500 8.79 -26.53 -10.77
C LEU A 500 8.77 -25.40 -9.75
N PHE A 501 7.71 -25.27 -8.96
CA PHE A 501 7.51 -24.26 -7.94
C PHE A 501 7.22 -24.93 -6.58
N PRO A 502 8.21 -25.61 -5.97
CA PRO A 502 7.97 -26.42 -4.78
C PRO A 502 7.78 -25.60 -3.49
N ASN A 503 8.23 -24.34 -3.48
CA ASN A 503 8.22 -23.53 -2.28
C ASN A 503 6.91 -22.74 -2.12
N ALA A 504 6.41 -22.65 -0.89
CA ALA A 504 5.21 -21.85 -0.59
C ALA A 504 5.36 -20.36 -0.97
N SER A 505 6.58 -19.81 -0.90
CA SER A 505 6.89 -18.45 -1.34
C SER A 505 6.71 -18.22 -2.84
N GLU A 506 6.69 -19.29 -3.64
CA GLU A 506 6.52 -19.26 -5.10
C GLU A 506 5.06 -19.48 -5.53
N ASN A 507 4.13 -19.69 -4.61
CA ASN A 507 2.74 -20.00 -4.92
C ASN A 507 2.08 -18.95 -5.84
N SER A 508 2.38 -17.68 -5.65
CA SER A 508 1.84 -16.63 -6.53
C SER A 508 2.35 -16.77 -7.96
N ILE A 509 3.65 -17.00 -8.15
CA ILE A 509 4.28 -17.21 -9.47
C ILE A 509 3.71 -18.47 -10.12
N LYS A 510 3.58 -19.56 -9.35
CA LYS A 510 2.98 -20.83 -9.78
C LYS A 510 1.57 -20.64 -10.32
N ASN A 511 0.72 -19.97 -9.54
CA ASN A 511 -0.68 -19.75 -9.91
C ASN A 511 -0.81 -18.88 -11.17
N PHE A 512 0.02 -17.85 -11.32
CA PHE A 512 0.08 -17.08 -12.55
C PHE A 512 0.54 -17.91 -13.74
N ALA A 513 1.61 -18.70 -13.60
CA ALA A 513 2.07 -19.58 -14.65
C ALA A 513 0.99 -20.56 -15.11
N LEU A 514 0.22 -21.14 -14.18
CA LEU A 514 -0.91 -21.99 -14.47
C LEU A 514 -2.01 -21.24 -15.23
N VAL A 515 -2.38 -20.04 -14.82
CA VAL A 515 -3.38 -19.22 -15.52
C VAL A 515 -2.96 -18.99 -16.98
N TYR A 516 -1.71 -18.59 -17.21
CA TYR A 516 -1.23 -18.33 -18.58
C TYR A 516 -1.19 -19.60 -19.43
N ALA A 517 -0.80 -20.73 -18.85
CA ALA A 517 -0.84 -22.01 -19.53
C ALA A 517 -2.27 -22.40 -19.95
N LEU A 518 -3.22 -22.25 -19.05
CA LEU A 518 -4.64 -22.52 -19.32
C LEU A 518 -5.20 -21.59 -20.40
N LEU A 519 -4.84 -20.31 -20.38
CA LEU A 519 -5.26 -19.33 -21.40
C LEU A 519 -4.64 -19.61 -22.77
N LEU A 520 -3.36 -20.03 -22.84
CA LEU A 520 -2.71 -20.48 -24.07
C LEU A 520 -3.41 -21.72 -24.64
N GLY A 521 -3.83 -22.64 -23.77
CA GLY A 521 -4.59 -23.84 -24.13
C GLY A 521 -6.10 -23.62 -24.33
N ARG A 522 -6.60 -22.38 -24.25
CA ARG A 522 -8.04 -22.02 -24.32
C ARG A 522 -8.92 -22.76 -23.30
N GLN A 523 -8.35 -23.10 -22.15
CA GLN A 523 -9.06 -23.77 -21.07
C GLN A 523 -9.68 -22.73 -20.11
N PHE A 524 -10.70 -22.03 -20.58
CA PHE A 524 -11.25 -20.85 -19.90
C PHE A 524 -11.94 -21.16 -18.59
N GLN A 525 -12.62 -22.32 -18.45
CA GLN A 525 -13.32 -22.66 -17.21
C GLN A 525 -12.37 -22.87 -16.02
N PRO A 526 -11.32 -23.72 -16.11
CA PRO A 526 -10.36 -23.84 -15.02
C PRO A 526 -9.55 -22.56 -14.79
N ALA A 527 -9.20 -21.83 -15.86
CA ALA A 527 -8.54 -20.52 -15.72
C ALA A 527 -9.40 -19.52 -14.95
N SER A 528 -10.71 -19.52 -15.17
CA SER A 528 -11.66 -18.64 -14.47
C SER A 528 -11.70 -18.89 -12.96
N LEU A 529 -11.66 -20.15 -12.53
CA LEU A 529 -11.65 -20.51 -11.11
C LEU A 529 -10.39 -19.99 -10.41
N LEU A 530 -9.24 -20.26 -11.01
CA LEU A 530 -7.96 -19.81 -10.46
C LEU A 530 -7.81 -18.28 -10.48
N LEU A 531 -8.24 -17.63 -11.58
CA LEU A 531 -8.26 -16.16 -11.68
C LEU A 531 -9.18 -15.51 -10.65
N LYS A 532 -10.34 -16.12 -10.37
CA LYS A 532 -11.25 -15.61 -9.33
C LYS A 532 -10.61 -15.65 -7.96
N GLU A 533 -9.88 -16.72 -7.64
CA GLU A 533 -9.13 -16.85 -6.40
C GLU A 533 -8.02 -15.79 -6.32
N LEU A 534 -7.19 -15.69 -7.36
CA LEU A 534 -6.13 -14.68 -7.44
C LEU A 534 -6.68 -13.25 -7.36
N TYR A 535 -7.78 -12.98 -8.05
CA TYR A 535 -8.42 -11.67 -8.02
C TYR A 535 -8.97 -11.32 -6.64
N GLY A 536 -9.45 -12.30 -5.87
CA GLY A 536 -9.89 -12.12 -4.48
C GLY A 536 -8.77 -12.02 -3.46
N GLY A 537 -7.55 -12.43 -3.81
CA GLY A 537 -6.39 -12.41 -2.92
C GLY A 537 -5.82 -11.01 -2.71
N ALA A 538 -5.41 -10.71 -1.46
CA ALA A 538 -4.89 -9.39 -1.09
C ALA A 538 -3.58 -9.02 -1.80
N SER A 539 -2.66 -9.98 -1.98
CA SER A 539 -1.31 -9.75 -2.53
C SER A 539 -1.27 -9.28 -3.99
N LEU A 540 -2.35 -9.45 -4.74
CA LEU A 540 -2.39 -9.18 -6.19
C LEU A 540 -3.39 -8.07 -6.55
N ALA A 541 -3.77 -7.24 -5.59
CA ALA A 541 -4.77 -6.19 -5.78
C ALA A 541 -4.43 -5.18 -6.88
N ALA A 542 -3.16 -4.89 -7.07
CA ALA A 542 -2.67 -3.87 -7.99
C ALA A 542 -2.34 -4.39 -9.41
N ASP A 543 -2.38 -5.71 -9.67
CA ASP A 543 -2.04 -6.24 -11.00
C ASP A 543 -3.12 -5.89 -12.05
N PRO A 544 -2.80 -5.06 -13.06
CA PRO A 544 -3.76 -4.59 -14.05
C PRO A 544 -4.21 -5.67 -15.02
N SER A 545 -3.50 -6.78 -15.13
CA SER A 545 -3.82 -7.88 -16.02
C SER A 545 -4.98 -8.75 -15.51
N LEU A 546 -5.09 -8.91 -14.18
CA LEU A 546 -6.07 -9.80 -13.55
C LEU A 546 -7.52 -9.50 -13.93
N PRO A 547 -8.04 -8.27 -13.82
CA PRO A 547 -9.43 -8.00 -14.20
C PRO A 547 -9.69 -8.27 -15.67
N VAL A 548 -8.74 -7.97 -16.56
CA VAL A 548 -8.90 -8.21 -18.01
C VAL A 548 -8.90 -9.69 -18.32
N MET A 549 -8.00 -10.48 -17.74
CA MET A 549 -7.96 -11.93 -17.95
C MET A 549 -9.19 -12.62 -17.37
N LEU A 550 -9.65 -12.20 -16.20
CA LEU A 550 -10.88 -12.75 -15.60
C LEU A 550 -12.11 -12.41 -16.46
N ALA A 551 -12.22 -11.18 -16.94
CA ALA A 551 -13.27 -10.78 -17.86
C ALA A 551 -13.24 -11.59 -19.17
N TRP A 552 -12.05 -11.85 -19.72
CA TRP A 552 -11.89 -12.71 -20.89
C TRP A 552 -12.44 -14.11 -20.64
N THR A 553 -12.04 -14.78 -19.55
CA THR A 553 -12.56 -16.12 -19.23
C THR A 553 -14.07 -16.14 -19.02
N TRP A 554 -14.63 -15.09 -18.41
CA TRP A 554 -16.09 -14.98 -18.21
C TRP A 554 -16.84 -14.73 -19.49
N LEU A 555 -16.30 -13.97 -20.43
CA LEU A 555 -16.90 -13.80 -21.76
C LEU A 555 -16.90 -15.10 -22.55
N GLU A 556 -15.81 -15.85 -22.55
CA GLU A 556 -15.70 -17.15 -23.23
C GLU A 556 -16.57 -18.26 -22.58
N THR A 557 -16.91 -18.10 -21.29
CA THR A 557 -17.82 -19.02 -20.57
C THR A 557 -19.26 -18.49 -20.44
N GLY A 558 -19.63 -17.47 -21.21
CA GLY A 558 -21.02 -16.97 -21.30
C GLY A 558 -21.46 -15.99 -20.22
N ARG A 559 -20.55 -15.52 -19.35
CA ARG A 559 -20.80 -14.64 -18.19
C ARG A 559 -20.55 -13.16 -18.53
N ALA A 560 -21.15 -12.65 -19.57
CA ALA A 560 -20.89 -11.29 -20.05
C ALA A 560 -21.29 -10.18 -19.05
N GLY A 561 -22.35 -10.39 -18.27
CA GLY A 561 -22.79 -9.44 -17.24
C GLY A 561 -21.75 -9.24 -16.14
N ASP A 562 -21.07 -10.32 -15.73
CA ASP A 562 -20.02 -10.29 -14.72
C ASP A 562 -18.71 -9.69 -15.26
N ALA A 563 -18.43 -9.85 -16.56
CA ALA A 563 -17.23 -9.35 -17.21
C ALA A 563 -17.20 -7.81 -17.36
N ALA A 564 -18.36 -7.19 -17.59
CA ALA A 564 -18.46 -5.77 -17.89
C ALA A 564 -17.87 -4.84 -16.81
N PRO A 565 -18.12 -5.04 -15.50
CA PRO A 565 -17.53 -4.23 -14.45
C PRO A 565 -16.01 -4.28 -14.40
N LEU A 566 -15.40 -5.44 -14.73
CA LEU A 566 -13.96 -5.66 -14.71
C LEU A 566 -13.21 -4.88 -15.81
N LEU A 567 -13.91 -4.55 -16.89
CA LEU A 567 -13.35 -3.84 -18.05
C LEU A 567 -13.61 -2.33 -18.02
N ARG A 568 -14.25 -1.82 -16.98
CA ARG A 568 -14.65 -0.41 -16.89
C ARG A 568 -13.46 0.55 -16.80
N LEU A 569 -12.44 0.19 -16.06
CA LEU A 569 -11.25 1.01 -15.84
C LEU A 569 -10.16 0.69 -16.88
N ASN A 570 -9.37 1.68 -17.23
CA ASN A 570 -8.14 1.45 -17.97
C ASN A 570 -7.03 1.02 -17.01
N PRO A 571 -6.13 0.09 -17.41
CA PRO A 571 -5.00 -0.26 -16.58
C PRO A 571 -3.97 0.88 -16.54
N ILE A 572 -3.42 1.18 -15.36
CA ILE A 572 -2.30 2.09 -15.22
C ILE A 572 -1.05 1.39 -15.78
N PRO A 573 -0.30 2.01 -16.71
CA PRO A 573 0.90 1.41 -17.29
C PRO A 573 2.01 1.27 -16.24
N SER A 574 2.70 0.14 -16.23
CA SER A 574 3.90 -0.03 -15.42
C SER A 574 5.05 0.81 -15.97
N VAL A 575 5.71 1.57 -15.12
CA VAL A 575 6.91 2.35 -15.47
C VAL A 575 8.18 1.50 -15.56
N ASN A 576 8.16 0.31 -14.95
CA ASN A 576 9.30 -0.62 -14.89
C ASN A 576 9.45 -1.52 -16.13
N GLY A 577 8.68 -1.25 -17.18
CA GLY A 577 8.69 -2.01 -18.41
C GLY A 577 7.40 -2.74 -18.73
N VAL A 578 7.38 -3.36 -19.91
CA VAL A 578 6.25 -4.16 -20.36
C VAL A 578 6.27 -5.51 -19.63
N SER A 579 5.18 -5.83 -18.93
CA SER A 579 5.03 -7.14 -18.31
C SER A 579 5.25 -8.26 -19.33
N LEU A 580 5.92 -9.34 -18.92
CA LEU A 580 6.03 -10.60 -19.67
C LEU A 580 4.67 -11.05 -20.24
N PHE A 581 3.61 -10.69 -19.56
CA PHE A 581 2.23 -11.10 -19.85
C PHE A 581 1.37 -10.01 -20.50
N ALA A 582 1.95 -8.88 -20.89
CA ALA A 582 1.22 -7.85 -21.62
C ALA A 582 0.38 -8.40 -22.81
N PRO A 583 0.85 -9.40 -23.60
CA PRO A 583 0.06 -9.97 -24.68
C PRO A 583 -1.29 -10.56 -24.26
N PHE A 584 -1.48 -10.88 -22.99
CA PHE A 584 -2.72 -11.47 -22.49
C PHE A 584 -3.79 -10.44 -22.15
N TYR A 585 -3.45 -9.17 -21.95
CA TYR A 585 -4.41 -8.15 -21.57
C TYR A 585 -4.42 -6.90 -22.48
N PHE A 586 -3.28 -6.50 -23.08
CA PHE A 586 -3.23 -5.35 -23.98
C PHE A 586 -2.77 -5.77 -25.38
N PRO A 587 -3.43 -5.34 -26.47
CA PRO A 587 -4.62 -4.47 -26.52
C PRO A 587 -5.97 -5.22 -26.39
N ARG A 588 -5.96 -6.53 -26.03
CA ARG A 588 -7.16 -7.39 -25.93
C ARG A 588 -8.31 -6.75 -25.16
N MET A 589 -8.02 -5.95 -24.13
CA MET A 589 -9.06 -5.26 -23.36
C MET A 589 -10.09 -4.53 -24.25
N TYR A 590 -9.67 -3.96 -25.37
CA TYR A 590 -10.58 -3.29 -26.32
C TYR A 590 -11.44 -4.28 -27.09
N TYR A 591 -10.88 -5.42 -27.50
CA TYR A 591 -11.65 -6.50 -28.09
C TYR A 591 -12.75 -6.99 -27.13
N LEU A 592 -12.41 -7.22 -25.88
CA LEU A 592 -13.36 -7.66 -24.85
C LEU A 592 -14.42 -6.60 -24.53
N ARG A 593 -14.06 -5.31 -24.52
CA ARG A 593 -15.03 -4.20 -24.43
C ARG A 593 -15.98 -4.19 -25.61
N GLY A 594 -15.48 -4.46 -26.81
CA GLY A 594 -16.29 -4.61 -28.00
C GLY A 594 -17.33 -5.72 -27.84
N LEU A 595 -16.92 -6.91 -27.39
CA LEU A 595 -17.81 -8.03 -27.11
C LEU A 595 -18.87 -7.72 -26.04
N VAL A 596 -18.49 -7.01 -24.97
CA VAL A 596 -19.45 -6.58 -23.94
C VAL A 596 -20.48 -5.61 -24.52
N ALA A 597 -20.03 -4.60 -25.27
CA ALA A 597 -20.91 -3.60 -25.90
C ALA A 597 -21.89 -4.26 -26.90
N GLU A 598 -21.42 -5.23 -27.67
CA GLU A 598 -22.24 -6.00 -28.59
C GLU A 598 -23.37 -6.76 -27.88
N LYS A 599 -23.00 -7.48 -26.77
CA LYS A 599 -23.98 -8.19 -25.92
C LYS A 599 -24.96 -7.26 -25.19
N GLN A 600 -24.59 -6.00 -25.01
CA GLN A 600 -25.44 -4.96 -24.41
C GLN A 600 -26.30 -4.22 -25.45
N GLY A 601 -26.22 -4.58 -26.73
CA GLY A 601 -26.97 -3.92 -27.81
C GLY A 601 -26.46 -2.52 -28.15
N LYS A 602 -25.16 -2.25 -27.94
CA LYS A 602 -24.49 -0.97 -28.20
C LYS A 602 -23.54 -1.06 -29.41
N PRO A 603 -24.05 -1.18 -30.63
CA PRO A 603 -23.20 -1.46 -31.80
C PRO A 603 -22.20 -0.37 -32.13
N GLY A 604 -22.47 0.89 -31.79
CA GLY A 604 -21.53 2.01 -31.96
C GLY A 604 -20.32 1.89 -31.06
N GLU A 605 -20.53 1.56 -29.79
CA GLU A 605 -19.43 1.32 -28.82
C GLU A 605 -18.62 0.08 -29.20
N ALA A 606 -19.30 -0.98 -29.68
CA ALA A 606 -18.65 -2.21 -30.12
C ALA A 606 -17.69 -1.92 -31.28
N ARG A 607 -18.16 -1.25 -32.33
CA ARG A 607 -17.36 -0.87 -33.50
C ARG A 607 -16.15 -0.02 -33.13
N ALA A 608 -16.32 0.99 -32.30
CA ALA A 608 -15.23 1.85 -31.85
C ALA A 608 -14.13 1.04 -31.12
N ASN A 609 -14.52 0.15 -30.22
CA ASN A 609 -13.59 -0.71 -29.49
C ASN A 609 -12.87 -1.72 -30.42
N TYR A 610 -13.57 -2.36 -31.37
CA TYR A 610 -12.95 -3.26 -32.34
C TYR A 610 -12.00 -2.51 -33.28
N GLN A 611 -12.34 -1.29 -33.70
CA GLN A 611 -11.47 -0.47 -34.52
C GLN A 611 -10.17 -0.13 -33.78
N LEU A 612 -10.28 0.30 -32.53
CA LEU A 612 -9.11 0.61 -31.68
C LEU A 612 -8.26 -0.64 -31.42
N PHE A 613 -8.89 -1.78 -31.14
CA PHE A 613 -8.19 -3.07 -30.98
C PHE A 613 -7.36 -3.40 -32.24
N ARG A 614 -7.97 -3.34 -33.43
CA ARG A 614 -7.27 -3.64 -34.71
C ARG A 614 -6.09 -2.68 -34.94
N GLN A 615 -6.29 -1.40 -34.68
CA GLN A 615 -5.25 -0.39 -34.83
C GLN A 615 -4.04 -0.66 -33.94
N LEU A 616 -4.28 -1.07 -32.69
CA LEU A 616 -3.23 -1.34 -31.71
C LEU A 616 -2.62 -2.74 -31.85
N SER A 617 -3.33 -3.69 -32.45
CA SER A 617 -2.83 -5.07 -32.67
C SER A 617 -1.73 -5.12 -33.74
N GLY A 618 -1.71 -4.17 -34.68
CA GLY A 618 -0.74 -4.20 -35.78
C GLY A 618 -0.96 -5.36 -36.77
N PRO A 619 0.01 -5.61 -37.68
CA PRO A 619 -0.14 -6.58 -38.75
C PRO A 619 0.12 -8.04 -38.35
N ASP A 620 0.70 -8.29 -37.17
CA ASP A 620 1.11 -9.62 -36.72
C ASP A 620 0.05 -10.21 -35.77
N PRO A 621 -0.85 -11.10 -36.25
CA PRO A 621 -1.94 -11.64 -35.43
C PRO A 621 -1.40 -12.57 -34.33
N LEU A 622 -2.12 -12.61 -33.21
CA LEU A 622 -1.86 -13.55 -32.14
C LEU A 622 -2.66 -14.86 -32.34
N ILE A 623 -2.19 -15.93 -31.69
CA ILE A 623 -2.76 -17.30 -31.81
C ILE A 623 -4.26 -17.41 -31.49
N TRP A 624 -4.85 -16.43 -30.85
CA TRP A 624 -6.26 -16.47 -30.48
C TRP A 624 -7.22 -16.04 -31.58
N GLY A 625 -6.73 -15.44 -32.68
CA GLY A 625 -7.52 -15.07 -33.86
C GLY A 625 -8.56 -13.97 -33.61
N GLU A 626 -8.32 -13.13 -32.61
CA GLU A 626 -9.24 -12.05 -32.23
C GLU A 626 -9.29 -10.95 -33.30
N GLU A 627 -8.18 -10.72 -34.00
CA GLU A 627 -8.07 -9.75 -35.09
C GLU A 627 -9.01 -10.09 -36.26
N GLN A 628 -9.15 -11.38 -36.60
CA GLN A 628 -10.07 -11.84 -37.65
C GLN A 628 -11.52 -11.70 -37.22
N ARG A 629 -11.86 -12.08 -36.00
CA ARG A 629 -13.20 -11.95 -35.42
C ARG A 629 -13.63 -10.48 -35.31
N ALA A 630 -12.73 -9.58 -34.88
CA ALA A 630 -13.00 -8.15 -34.84
C ALA A 630 -13.19 -7.51 -36.22
N SER A 631 -12.72 -8.14 -37.32
CA SER A 631 -12.90 -7.66 -38.69
C SER A 631 -14.24 -8.09 -39.29
N GLY A 632 -14.80 -9.22 -38.83
CA GLY A 632 -16.11 -9.73 -39.31
C GLY A 632 -17.33 -9.11 -38.63
N ALA A 633 -17.14 -8.33 -37.57
CA ALA A 633 -18.18 -7.65 -36.80
C ALA A 633 -18.49 -6.23 -37.34
N GLN A 634 -18.66 -6.10 -38.68
CA GLN A 634 -19.00 -4.82 -39.34
C GLN A 634 -20.50 -4.55 -39.38
#